data_0a27d569aefd72be6753fd2da9e4fe2d
#
_entry.id   0a27d569aefd72be6753fd2da9e4fe2d
#
_cell.length_a   1.000
_cell.length_b   1.000
_cell.length_c   1.000
_cell.angle_alpha   90.00
_cell.angle_beta   90.00
_cell.angle_gamma   90.00
#
_symmetry.space_group_name_H-M   'P 1'
#
loop_
_entity.id
_entity.type
_entity.pdbx_description
1 polymer ?
#
loop_
_entity_poly.entity_id
_entity_poly.type
_entity_poly.pdbx_seq_one_letter_code
_entity_poly.pdbx_strand_id
1 'polypeptide(L)'
;MRVFLCEKPSQARDIARVIGAGQRSEGYLHGGGNVVTWGFGHLLEQAPPEEYDPALKRWSLEALPIIPSTWKMEVKKSGRKQFGVVRKLLGQATEVVVATDADREGETIARELLDYCGYRGRVTRLWLSALDDASIRKALASIRSGEATYPLYLAGLGRSRADWLVGMNLTRAYTVLAQRQGHQSVLSVGRVQTPALRLVVDRDREITNFVPQPFWEVVAQFQTAGGTFQAKWQPRDASILDAAGRCVSEVAAQSLVQRVAGQQGHISHLETTHKKESPPLVMDLSSLQQEASRRFGYGAQQVLDTAQALYETHKVTTYPRTDCRYLPESQLEDAERIVTMLLHSDETLSPLRQRLDTSRTSRVWNDSKITAHHGIIPAGVPCDLAKLSDAERNVFDLIRRHYLSQFLPAHEYDQTEVGVDLEGEAFLASGRQVRVEGWRLLFPRAASDEGGGEDREAPPLPALSEGESCKAQHLEMLAKQTTPPKPFTEGTLIAAMKHAARFVTDERLKARLKETAGIGTEATRAGIIETLLKRGFIKRQKRALVSTPTGQQLIDALPSAITNPGMTALWEQALDEVAAGRLVLQDFMARQVGMVEKLVQHAREATVTMPQQDIKRCPECQAPMRKRQGKYGAFWGCTRYPECKGMLRDKAPRKGSDSRRKAVSP
;
A
#
# COMPACT_ATOMS: atom_id res chain seq x y z
N MET A 1 9.02 -35.33 20.93
CA MET A 1 7.77 -34.56 20.84
C MET A 1 7.88 -33.64 19.62
N ARG A 2 6.89 -33.64 18.74
CA ARG A 2 6.82 -32.78 17.53
C ARG A 2 6.05 -31.51 17.87
N VAL A 3 6.67 -30.33 17.68
CA VAL A 3 6.07 -29.04 18.03
C VAL A 3 5.80 -28.24 16.74
N PHE A 4 4.54 -27.84 16.52
CA PHE A 4 4.16 -26.88 15.49
C PHE A 4 4.20 -25.48 16.08
N LEU A 5 5.02 -24.61 15.53
CA LEU A 5 5.16 -23.22 15.95
C LEU A 5 4.42 -22.31 14.96
N CYS A 6 3.28 -21.78 15.39
CA CYS A 6 2.42 -20.90 14.60
C CYS A 6 2.67 -19.42 14.93
N GLU A 7 2.25 -18.51 14.04
CA GLU A 7 2.35 -17.09 14.28
C GLU A 7 1.27 -16.57 15.23
N LYS A 8 0.06 -17.18 15.17
CA LYS A 8 -1.15 -16.68 15.85
C LYS A 8 -1.98 -17.82 16.45
N PRO A 9 -2.75 -17.53 17.52
CA PRO A 9 -3.62 -18.53 18.15
C PRO A 9 -4.71 -19.10 17.22
N SER A 10 -5.22 -18.30 16.27
CA SER A 10 -6.23 -18.73 15.28
C SER A 10 -5.68 -19.82 14.38
N GLN A 11 -4.54 -19.58 13.78
CA GLN A 11 -3.82 -20.51 12.92
C GLN A 11 -3.47 -21.81 13.67
N ALA A 12 -3.01 -21.68 14.91
CA ALA A 12 -2.69 -22.84 15.76
C ALA A 12 -3.92 -23.73 16.01
N ARG A 13 -5.10 -23.16 16.26
CA ARG A 13 -6.34 -23.93 16.44
C ARG A 13 -6.75 -24.68 15.19
N ASP A 14 -6.58 -24.09 14.01
CA ASP A 14 -6.95 -24.71 12.74
C ASP A 14 -6.03 -25.89 12.42
N ILE A 15 -4.72 -25.71 12.57
CA ILE A 15 -3.74 -26.79 12.38
C ILE A 15 -3.98 -27.90 13.42
N ALA A 16 -4.16 -27.54 14.69
CA ALA A 16 -4.39 -28.51 15.77
C ALA A 16 -5.63 -29.39 15.52
N ARG A 17 -6.71 -28.80 15.02
CA ARG A 17 -7.93 -29.53 14.64
C ARG A 17 -7.65 -30.58 13.58
N VAL A 18 -6.91 -30.22 12.52
CA VAL A 18 -6.61 -31.12 11.41
C VAL A 18 -5.68 -32.26 11.81
N ILE A 19 -4.70 -32.01 12.72
CA ILE A 19 -3.75 -33.03 13.17
C ILE A 19 -4.19 -33.77 14.44
N GLY A 20 -5.42 -33.55 14.94
CA GLY A 20 -5.96 -34.23 16.11
C GLY A 20 -5.38 -33.78 17.46
N ALA A 21 -4.78 -32.58 17.54
CA ALA A 21 -4.22 -32.01 18.77
C ALA A 21 -5.28 -31.17 19.53
N GLY A 22 -6.40 -31.78 19.93
CA GLY A 22 -7.57 -31.06 20.46
C GLY A 22 -7.53 -30.71 21.95
N GLN A 23 -6.59 -31.26 22.73
CA GLN A 23 -6.50 -30.99 24.17
C GLN A 23 -5.87 -29.63 24.43
N ARG A 24 -6.50 -28.84 25.32
CA ARG A 24 -6.06 -27.46 25.61
C ARG A 24 -5.17 -27.41 26.84
N SER A 25 -4.08 -26.68 26.74
CA SER A 25 -3.22 -26.26 27.82
C SER A 25 -2.96 -24.74 27.72
N GLU A 26 -2.35 -24.19 28.77
CA GLU A 26 -2.04 -22.75 28.74
C GLU A 26 -0.97 -22.44 27.69
N GLY A 27 -1.34 -21.69 26.64
CA GLY A 27 -0.44 -21.26 25.57
C GLY A 27 -0.14 -22.31 24.49
N TYR A 28 -0.78 -23.49 24.50
CA TYR A 28 -0.64 -24.51 23.46
C TYR A 28 -1.80 -25.49 23.42
N LEU A 29 -1.87 -26.25 22.33
CA LEU A 29 -2.79 -27.37 22.12
C LEU A 29 -1.96 -28.65 21.95
N HIS A 30 -2.50 -29.83 22.35
CA HIS A 30 -1.77 -31.08 22.19
C HIS A 30 -2.70 -32.27 21.95
N GLY A 31 -2.13 -33.34 21.41
CA GLY A 31 -2.82 -34.60 21.14
C GLY A 31 -2.15 -35.36 20.01
N GLY A 32 -2.35 -36.67 19.94
CA GLY A 32 -1.78 -37.49 18.84
C GLY A 32 -0.26 -37.44 18.69
N GLY A 33 0.48 -37.19 19.78
CA GLY A 33 1.93 -37.04 19.73
C GLY A 33 2.42 -35.67 19.26
N ASN A 34 1.52 -34.76 18.93
CA ASN A 34 1.83 -33.39 18.44
C ASN A 34 1.49 -32.35 19.51
N VAL A 35 2.24 -31.25 19.46
CA VAL A 35 1.98 -30.02 20.23
C VAL A 35 1.94 -28.85 19.26
N VAL A 36 0.95 -27.97 19.41
CA VAL A 36 0.78 -26.77 18.60
C VAL A 36 0.81 -25.56 19.51
N THR A 37 1.80 -24.72 19.35
CA THR A 37 1.95 -23.45 20.08
C THR A 37 2.03 -22.28 19.12
N TRP A 38 2.02 -21.05 19.64
CA TRP A 38 1.92 -19.84 18.80
C TRP A 38 2.67 -18.66 19.41
N GLY A 39 2.92 -17.69 18.57
CA GLY A 39 3.26 -16.33 18.94
C GLY A 39 2.02 -15.41 18.98
N PHE A 40 2.28 -14.11 19.11
CA PHE A 40 1.37 -13.00 18.82
C PHE A 40 2.06 -12.07 17.80
N GLY A 41 2.47 -12.64 16.65
CA GLY A 41 3.55 -12.11 15.82
C GLY A 41 4.90 -12.26 16.54
N HIS A 42 5.81 -11.33 16.35
CA HIS A 42 7.10 -11.33 17.05
C HIS A 42 6.95 -11.27 18.58
N LEU A 43 7.46 -12.27 19.28
CA LEU A 43 7.60 -12.30 20.75
C LEU A 43 8.92 -11.66 21.20
N LEU A 44 9.87 -11.50 20.27
CA LEU A 44 11.17 -10.84 20.45
C LEU A 44 11.21 -9.49 19.74
N GLU A 45 12.11 -8.64 20.16
CA GLU A 45 12.44 -7.36 19.52
C GLU A 45 13.93 -7.07 19.66
N GLN A 46 14.49 -6.29 18.72
CA GLN A 46 15.87 -5.84 18.82
C GLN A 46 16.03 -4.98 20.07
N ALA A 47 17.07 -5.25 20.87
CA ALA A 47 17.34 -4.51 22.09
C ALA A 47 17.57 -3.01 21.76
N PRO A 48 17.07 -2.10 22.61
CA PRO A 48 17.32 -0.68 22.46
C PRO A 48 18.79 -0.35 22.76
N PRO A 49 19.30 0.80 22.30
CA PRO A 49 20.71 1.17 22.48
C PRO A 49 21.23 1.13 23.92
N GLU A 50 20.37 1.46 24.91
CA GLU A 50 20.73 1.44 26.33
C GLU A 50 21.05 0.05 26.89
N GLU A 51 20.66 -1.02 26.23
CA GLU A 51 21.00 -2.40 26.59
C GLU A 51 22.40 -2.80 26.09
N TYR A 52 22.96 -2.04 25.17
CA TYR A 52 24.35 -2.17 24.73
C TYR A 52 25.27 -1.33 25.60
N ASP A 53 24.90 -0.07 25.89
CA ASP A 53 25.60 0.85 26.78
C ASP A 53 24.57 1.76 27.46
N PRO A 54 24.46 1.75 28.80
CA PRO A 54 23.54 2.62 29.56
C PRO A 54 23.70 4.11 29.26
N ALA A 55 24.91 4.57 28.86
CA ALA A 55 25.14 5.97 28.48
C ALA A 55 24.32 6.39 27.22
N LEU A 56 24.01 5.45 26.38
CA LEU A 56 23.20 5.67 25.17
C LEU A 56 21.72 5.98 25.44
N LYS A 57 21.27 5.90 26.69
CA LYS A 57 19.95 6.39 27.09
C LYS A 57 19.82 7.90 26.86
N ARG A 58 20.91 8.65 26.99
CA ARG A 58 20.97 10.07 26.64
C ARG A 58 21.35 10.21 25.17
N TRP A 59 20.50 10.90 24.41
CA TRP A 59 20.76 11.13 22.99
C TRP A 59 21.76 12.28 22.82
N SER A 60 22.84 12.02 22.12
CA SER A 60 23.85 13.02 21.74
C SER A 60 24.42 12.68 20.38
N LEU A 61 24.97 13.67 19.67
CA LEU A 61 25.61 13.46 18.36
C LEU A 61 26.99 12.77 18.50
N GLU A 62 27.62 12.99 19.63
CA GLU A 62 28.97 12.47 19.93
C GLU A 62 28.94 10.94 20.08
N ALA A 63 27.84 10.40 20.61
CA ALA A 63 27.66 8.96 20.79
C ALA A 63 27.29 8.19 19.50
N LEU A 64 27.12 8.89 18.37
CA LEU A 64 26.78 8.27 17.09
C LEU A 64 28.02 8.09 16.22
N PRO A 65 28.09 7.05 15.35
CA PRO A 65 27.08 6.03 15.14
C PRO A 65 27.09 4.93 16.22
N ILE A 66 25.89 4.40 16.52
CA ILE A 66 25.73 3.22 17.37
C ILE A 66 25.72 2.00 16.46
N ILE A 67 26.75 1.18 16.56
CA ILE A 67 26.94 -0.03 15.76
C ILE A 67 27.19 -1.20 16.71
N PRO A 68 26.21 -2.08 16.94
CA PRO A 68 26.40 -3.24 17.81
C PRO A 68 27.44 -4.22 17.22
N SER A 69 28.44 -4.58 18.00
CA SER A 69 29.37 -5.67 17.66
C SER A 69 28.69 -7.03 17.75
N THR A 70 27.76 -7.18 18.70
CA THR A 70 26.94 -8.37 18.90
C THR A 70 25.49 -7.94 19.04
N TRP A 71 24.60 -8.53 18.24
CA TRP A 71 23.19 -8.21 18.26
C TRP A 71 22.49 -8.85 19.45
N LYS A 72 21.73 -8.06 20.19
CA LYS A 72 20.93 -8.50 21.34
C LYS A 72 19.44 -8.43 20.99
N MET A 73 18.69 -9.44 21.43
CA MET A 73 17.25 -9.48 21.34
C MET A 73 16.65 -9.46 22.74
N GLU A 74 15.46 -8.91 22.89
CA GLU A 74 14.69 -8.89 24.13
C GLU A 74 13.31 -9.49 23.94
N VAL A 75 12.79 -10.08 25.02
CA VAL A 75 11.41 -10.56 25.05
C VAL A 75 10.46 -9.40 25.27
N LYS A 76 9.56 -9.16 24.33
CA LYS A 76 8.52 -8.13 24.44
C LYS A 76 7.71 -8.30 25.72
N LYS A 77 7.51 -7.20 26.45
CA LYS A 77 6.78 -7.20 27.73
C LYS A 77 5.40 -7.85 27.62
N SER A 78 4.68 -7.56 26.52
CA SER A 78 3.35 -8.11 26.23
C SER A 78 3.36 -9.62 25.92
N GLY A 79 4.48 -10.18 25.48
CA GLY A 79 4.64 -11.57 25.05
C GLY A 79 5.29 -12.50 26.08
N ARG A 80 5.74 -11.99 27.24
CA ARG A 80 6.58 -12.76 28.20
C ARG A 80 5.97 -14.10 28.62
N LYS A 81 4.69 -14.12 28.91
CA LYS A 81 3.99 -15.35 29.35
C LYS A 81 4.02 -16.41 28.24
N GLN A 82 3.62 -16.04 27.04
CA GLN A 82 3.62 -16.93 25.89
C GLN A 82 5.03 -17.36 25.48
N PHE A 83 6.00 -16.44 25.53
CA PHE A 83 7.41 -16.79 25.31
C PHE A 83 7.90 -17.87 26.29
N GLY A 84 7.52 -17.78 27.58
CA GLY A 84 7.85 -18.82 28.57
C GLY A 84 7.32 -20.20 28.20
N VAL A 85 6.09 -20.26 27.67
CA VAL A 85 5.49 -21.52 27.18
C VAL A 85 6.27 -22.04 25.95
N VAL A 86 6.49 -21.19 24.94
CA VAL A 86 7.23 -21.57 23.73
C VAL A 86 8.62 -22.08 24.07
N ARG A 87 9.37 -21.37 24.95
CA ARG A 87 10.72 -21.78 25.40
C ARG A 87 10.72 -23.15 26.04
N LYS A 88 9.75 -23.42 26.93
CA LYS A 88 9.61 -24.72 27.60
C LYS A 88 9.36 -25.84 26.59
N LEU A 89 8.47 -25.62 25.62
CA LEU A 89 8.12 -26.60 24.59
C LEU A 89 9.29 -26.85 23.64
N LEU A 90 10.00 -25.82 23.22
CA LEU A 90 11.22 -25.95 22.40
C LEU A 90 12.31 -26.76 23.09
N GLY A 91 12.48 -26.59 24.41
CA GLY A 91 13.43 -27.39 25.19
C GLY A 91 13.11 -28.90 25.27
N GLN A 92 11.88 -29.30 24.93
CA GLN A 92 11.41 -30.70 24.93
C GLN A 92 11.18 -31.25 23.51
N ALA A 93 11.27 -30.40 22.49
CA ALA A 93 10.97 -30.76 21.13
C ALA A 93 12.11 -31.55 20.48
N THR A 94 11.79 -32.67 19.83
CA THR A 94 12.70 -33.42 18.96
C THR A 94 12.65 -32.92 17.53
N GLU A 95 11.49 -32.35 17.12
CA GLU A 95 11.26 -31.73 15.82
C GLU A 95 10.38 -30.51 16.02
N VAL A 96 10.74 -29.40 15.34
CA VAL A 96 9.90 -28.22 15.22
C VAL A 96 9.44 -28.05 13.78
N VAL A 97 8.12 -27.97 13.60
CA VAL A 97 7.49 -27.61 12.35
C VAL A 97 7.18 -26.11 12.40
N VAL A 98 7.91 -25.31 11.65
CA VAL A 98 7.60 -23.88 11.47
C VAL A 98 6.32 -23.77 10.67
N ALA A 99 5.28 -23.28 11.30
CA ALA A 99 3.92 -23.16 10.76
C ALA A 99 3.39 -21.73 10.87
N THR A 100 4.29 -20.73 10.90
CA THR A 100 4.00 -19.31 10.77
C THR A 100 3.54 -18.96 9.35
N ASP A 101 3.11 -17.74 9.11
CA ASP A 101 2.70 -17.28 7.78
C ASP A 101 3.79 -17.58 6.73
N ALA A 102 3.37 -17.88 5.50
CA ALA A 102 4.25 -18.39 4.45
C ALA A 102 5.01 -17.24 3.74
N ASP A 103 5.75 -16.45 4.50
CA ASP A 103 6.52 -15.31 3.99
C ASP A 103 7.85 -15.14 4.75
N ARG A 104 8.63 -14.11 4.35
CA ARG A 104 9.91 -13.75 4.99
C ARG A 104 9.73 -13.39 6.48
N GLU A 105 8.63 -12.69 6.82
CA GLU A 105 8.36 -12.25 8.19
C GLU A 105 8.01 -13.43 9.09
N GLY A 106 7.11 -14.33 8.62
CA GLY A 106 6.78 -15.54 9.37
C GLY A 106 7.98 -16.45 9.60
N GLU A 107 8.87 -16.60 8.61
CA GLU A 107 10.12 -17.35 8.79
C GLU A 107 11.01 -16.68 9.84
N THR A 108 11.10 -15.33 9.82
CA THR A 108 11.89 -14.57 10.80
C THR A 108 11.34 -14.74 12.22
N ILE A 109 10.02 -14.62 12.42
CA ILE A 109 9.37 -14.81 13.72
C ILE A 109 9.71 -16.17 14.33
N ALA A 110 9.65 -17.23 13.53
CA ALA A 110 9.94 -18.57 14.02
C ALA A 110 11.42 -18.76 14.33
N ARG A 111 12.30 -18.37 13.41
CA ARG A 111 13.76 -18.58 13.55
C ARG A 111 14.38 -17.77 14.67
N GLU A 112 13.96 -16.53 14.88
CA GLU A 112 14.40 -15.72 16.02
C GLU A 112 14.13 -16.43 17.35
N LEU A 113 12.98 -17.09 17.49
CA LEU A 113 12.63 -17.86 18.69
C LEU A 113 13.51 -19.11 18.83
N LEU A 114 13.77 -19.84 17.72
CA LEU A 114 14.63 -21.01 17.72
C LEU A 114 16.07 -20.64 18.12
N ASP A 115 16.60 -19.58 17.53
CA ASP A 115 17.96 -19.09 17.81
C ASP A 115 18.07 -18.58 19.23
N TYR A 116 17.13 -17.76 19.70
CA TYR A 116 17.12 -17.20 21.06
C TYR A 116 17.00 -18.28 22.14
N CYS A 117 16.23 -19.34 21.86
CA CYS A 117 16.10 -20.47 22.76
C CYS A 117 17.22 -21.53 22.62
N GLY A 118 18.13 -21.35 21.67
CA GLY A 118 19.24 -22.29 21.43
C GLY A 118 18.79 -23.64 20.89
N TYR A 119 17.67 -23.72 20.17
CA TYR A 119 17.16 -24.98 19.62
C TYR A 119 18.11 -25.52 18.53
N ARG A 120 18.46 -26.82 18.63
CA ARG A 120 19.37 -27.52 17.72
C ARG A 120 18.78 -28.78 17.08
N GLY A 121 17.50 -29.06 17.36
CA GLY A 121 16.80 -30.20 16.80
C GLY A 121 16.41 -30.00 15.34
N ARG A 122 15.70 -31.02 14.81
CA ARG A 122 15.21 -30.99 13.43
C ARG A 122 14.18 -29.88 13.23
N VAL A 123 14.34 -29.09 12.16
CA VAL A 123 13.38 -28.04 11.75
C VAL A 123 12.84 -28.38 10.39
N THR A 124 11.51 -28.31 10.26
CA THR A 124 10.77 -28.45 9.01
C THR A 124 9.81 -27.30 8.84
N ARG A 125 9.29 -27.09 7.62
CA ARG A 125 8.46 -25.94 7.26
C ARG A 125 7.13 -26.38 6.67
N LEU A 126 6.03 -26.03 7.33
CA LEU A 126 4.67 -26.14 6.81
C LEU A 126 4.33 -24.83 6.07
N TRP A 127 4.16 -24.90 4.75
CA TRP A 127 3.89 -23.76 3.89
C TRP A 127 2.39 -23.68 3.59
N LEU A 128 1.68 -22.69 4.20
CA LEU A 128 0.23 -22.57 4.14
C LEU A 128 -0.20 -21.31 3.39
N SER A 129 -1.00 -21.48 2.35
CA SER A 129 -1.63 -20.36 1.61
C SER A 129 -3.07 -20.08 2.05
N ALA A 130 -3.74 -21.05 2.71
CA ALA A 130 -5.08 -20.91 3.28
C ALA A 130 -5.21 -21.75 4.55
N LEU A 131 -6.21 -21.45 5.41
CA LEU A 131 -6.41 -22.07 6.71
C LEU A 131 -7.66 -22.99 6.76
N ASP A 132 -8.23 -23.34 5.63
CA ASP A 132 -9.25 -24.36 5.53
C ASP A 132 -8.64 -25.78 5.67
N ASP A 133 -9.46 -26.76 6.05
CA ASP A 133 -9.00 -28.11 6.35
C ASP A 133 -8.33 -28.82 5.16
N ALA A 134 -8.81 -28.58 3.93
CA ALA A 134 -8.26 -29.22 2.74
C ALA A 134 -6.86 -28.66 2.42
N SER A 135 -6.70 -27.32 2.48
CA SER A 135 -5.42 -26.65 2.30
C SER A 135 -4.39 -27.06 3.36
N ILE A 136 -4.80 -27.18 4.62
CA ILE A 136 -3.91 -27.64 5.69
C ILE A 136 -3.47 -29.09 5.45
N ARG A 137 -4.37 -30.01 5.08
CA ARG A 137 -4.02 -31.41 4.76
C ARG A 137 -3.06 -31.51 3.58
N LYS A 138 -3.30 -30.74 2.53
CA LYS A 138 -2.42 -30.68 1.35
C LYS A 138 -1.01 -30.20 1.73
N ALA A 139 -0.91 -29.15 2.55
CA ALA A 139 0.38 -28.64 3.01
C ALA A 139 1.11 -29.61 3.94
N LEU A 140 0.38 -30.34 4.82
CA LEU A 140 0.96 -31.36 5.68
C LEU A 140 1.55 -32.54 4.88
N ALA A 141 0.98 -32.88 3.72
CA ALA A 141 1.50 -33.91 2.83
C ALA A 141 2.79 -33.46 2.10
N SER A 142 3.08 -32.15 2.06
CA SER A 142 4.21 -31.55 1.33
C SER A 142 5.12 -30.67 2.22
N ILE A 143 5.34 -31.11 3.48
CA ILE A 143 6.23 -30.38 4.42
C ILE A 143 7.64 -30.28 3.83
N ARG A 144 8.20 -29.05 3.83
CA ARG A 144 9.52 -28.74 3.30
C ARG A 144 10.62 -28.92 4.34
N SER A 145 11.87 -29.10 3.91
CA SER A 145 13.03 -28.97 4.79
C SER A 145 13.11 -27.54 5.31
N GLY A 146 13.47 -27.36 6.58
CA GLY A 146 13.71 -26.04 7.15
C GLY A 146 14.91 -25.32 6.51
N GLU A 147 15.85 -26.05 5.93
CA GLU A 147 17.00 -25.47 5.22
C GLU A 147 16.57 -24.74 3.93
N ALA A 148 15.54 -25.23 3.26
CA ALA A 148 15.03 -24.62 2.03
C ALA A 148 14.50 -23.18 2.24
N THR A 149 14.08 -22.85 3.44
CA THR A 149 13.53 -21.50 3.79
C THR A 149 14.47 -20.68 4.68
N TYR A 150 15.59 -21.24 5.12
CA TYR A 150 16.56 -20.55 5.97
C TYR A 150 17.10 -19.25 5.34
N PRO A 151 17.38 -19.15 4.03
CA PRO A 151 17.80 -17.90 3.41
C PRO A 151 16.76 -16.76 3.54
N LEU A 152 15.45 -17.07 3.61
CA LEU A 152 14.42 -16.07 3.88
C LEU A 152 14.59 -15.45 5.27
N TYR A 153 14.93 -16.28 6.28
CA TYR A 153 15.28 -15.78 7.61
C TYR A 153 16.47 -14.85 7.58
N LEU A 154 17.56 -15.21 6.88
CA LEU A 154 18.75 -14.35 6.79
C LEU A 154 18.43 -13.00 6.17
N ALA A 155 17.59 -12.97 5.14
CA ALA A 155 17.11 -11.72 4.54
C ALA A 155 16.25 -10.90 5.51
N GLY A 156 15.34 -11.54 6.25
CA GLY A 156 14.53 -10.90 7.28
C GLY A 156 15.36 -10.31 8.41
N LEU A 157 16.35 -11.07 8.89
CA LEU A 157 17.30 -10.63 9.91
C LEU A 157 18.15 -9.44 9.44
N GLY A 158 18.65 -9.50 8.19
CA GLY A 158 19.37 -8.41 7.55
C GLY A 158 18.54 -7.14 7.48
N ARG A 159 17.28 -7.27 7.08
CA ARG A 159 16.32 -6.17 7.05
C ARG A 159 16.11 -5.55 8.43
N SER A 160 15.78 -6.36 9.43
CA SER A 160 15.55 -5.92 10.81
C SER A 160 16.76 -5.14 11.37
N ARG A 161 17.97 -5.67 11.17
CA ARG A 161 19.23 -5.03 11.63
C ARG A 161 19.53 -3.72 10.87
N ALA A 162 19.35 -3.70 9.55
CA ALA A 162 19.54 -2.50 8.74
C ALA A 162 18.53 -1.39 9.10
N ASP A 163 17.27 -1.74 9.30
CA ASP A 163 16.23 -0.81 9.75
C ASP A 163 16.53 -0.26 11.15
N TRP A 164 17.05 -1.09 12.06
CA TRP A 164 17.50 -0.65 13.39
C TRP A 164 18.69 0.32 13.29
N LEU A 165 19.73 -0.02 12.50
CA LEU A 165 20.91 0.86 12.32
C LEU A 165 20.50 2.24 11.79
N VAL A 166 19.74 2.28 10.72
CA VAL A 166 19.27 3.53 10.12
C VAL A 166 18.35 4.28 11.08
N GLY A 167 17.35 3.59 11.63
CA GLY A 167 16.35 4.17 12.50
C GLY A 167 16.93 4.77 13.78
N MET A 168 17.79 4.01 14.49
CA MET A 168 18.38 4.44 15.76
C MET A 168 19.36 5.59 15.57
N ASN A 169 20.23 5.51 14.58
CA ASN A 169 21.24 6.53 14.35
C ASN A 169 20.68 7.83 13.79
N LEU A 170 19.93 7.77 12.70
CA LEU A 170 19.44 8.98 12.03
C LEU A 170 18.30 9.66 12.80
N THR A 171 17.39 8.88 13.40
CA THR A 171 16.35 9.46 14.26
C THR A 171 16.96 10.26 15.40
N ARG A 172 17.99 9.73 16.06
CA ARG A 172 18.69 10.43 17.15
C ARG A 172 19.42 11.64 16.64
N ALA A 173 20.20 11.52 15.55
CA ALA A 173 20.97 12.61 14.97
C ALA A 173 20.07 13.82 14.64
N TYR A 174 19.06 13.61 13.81
CA TYR A 174 18.19 14.70 13.37
C TYR A 174 17.28 15.23 14.47
N THR A 175 16.85 14.40 15.43
CA THR A 175 16.12 14.88 16.60
C THR A 175 16.97 15.78 17.49
N VAL A 176 18.24 15.42 17.75
CA VAL A 176 19.15 16.23 18.55
C VAL A 176 19.44 17.57 17.88
N LEU A 177 19.69 17.56 16.55
CA LEU A 177 19.88 18.78 15.77
C LEU A 177 18.68 19.72 15.85
N ALA A 178 17.48 19.18 15.65
CA ALA A 178 16.24 19.95 15.74
C ALA A 178 15.98 20.46 17.17
N GLN A 179 16.30 19.68 18.20
CA GLN A 179 16.17 20.10 19.60
C GLN A 179 17.09 21.26 19.97
N ARG A 180 18.27 21.37 19.37
CA ARG A 180 19.16 22.53 19.53
C ARG A 180 18.52 23.82 19.05
N GLN A 181 17.55 23.72 18.10
CA GLN A 181 16.77 24.86 17.60
C GLN A 181 15.39 25.00 18.26
N GLY A 182 15.12 24.24 19.31
CA GLY A 182 13.87 24.33 20.07
C GLY A 182 12.74 23.39 19.63
N HIS A 183 12.93 22.55 18.59
CA HIS A 183 11.94 21.56 18.23
C HIS A 183 11.84 20.46 19.29
N GLN A 184 10.61 20.03 19.66
CA GLN A 184 10.44 19.08 20.77
C GLN A 184 10.05 17.67 20.38
N SER A 185 9.56 17.49 19.15
CA SER A 185 9.10 16.20 18.68
C SER A 185 10.26 15.34 18.17
N VAL A 186 10.10 14.03 18.24
CA VAL A 186 11.04 13.08 17.64
C VAL A 186 10.90 13.11 16.13
N LEU A 187 12.01 13.37 15.44
CA LEU A 187 12.11 13.31 13.98
C LEU A 187 12.50 11.90 13.56
N SER A 188 11.51 11.02 13.46
CA SER A 188 11.81 9.64 13.07
C SER A 188 12.23 9.57 11.60
N VAL A 189 13.38 8.93 11.36
CA VAL A 189 13.95 8.65 10.05
C VAL A 189 13.98 7.15 9.85
N GLY A 190 13.61 6.68 8.68
CA GLY A 190 13.61 5.25 8.38
C GLY A 190 13.75 5.00 6.89
N ARG A 191 14.32 3.86 6.55
CA ARG A 191 14.67 3.46 5.21
C ARG A 191 13.49 3.45 4.22
N VAL A 192 12.29 3.16 4.69
CA VAL A 192 11.06 3.10 3.87
C VAL A 192 10.15 4.28 4.13
N GLN A 193 9.97 4.68 5.41
CA GLN A 193 9.06 5.78 5.76
C GLN A 193 9.53 7.13 5.20
N THR A 194 10.84 7.38 5.15
CA THR A 194 11.37 8.66 4.65
C THR A 194 11.15 8.84 3.15
N PRO A 195 11.45 7.87 2.28
CA PRO A 195 11.07 7.95 0.87
C PRO A 195 9.55 8.04 0.63
N ALA A 196 8.73 7.37 1.46
CA ALA A 196 7.28 7.50 1.37
C ALA A 196 6.80 8.94 1.71
N LEU A 197 7.41 9.57 2.74
CA LEU A 197 7.18 10.98 3.06
C LEU A 197 7.62 11.90 1.89
N ARG A 198 8.76 11.60 1.28
CA ARG A 198 9.28 12.36 0.13
C ARG A 198 8.28 12.39 -1.03
N LEU A 199 7.63 11.28 -1.35
CA LEU A 199 6.60 11.24 -2.40
C LEU A 199 5.47 12.24 -2.12
N VAL A 200 5.00 12.31 -0.86
CA VAL A 200 3.92 13.25 -0.48
C VAL A 200 4.41 14.70 -0.53
N VAL A 201 5.61 14.98 -0.02
CA VAL A 201 6.20 16.33 -0.04
C VAL A 201 6.39 16.84 -1.47
N ASP A 202 6.94 15.99 -2.34
CA ASP A 202 7.17 16.38 -3.74
C ASP A 202 5.85 16.62 -4.48
N ARG A 203 4.82 15.81 -4.24
CA ARG A 203 3.48 16.02 -4.80
C ARG A 203 2.86 17.34 -4.32
N ASP A 204 2.96 17.67 -3.05
CA ASP A 204 2.42 18.93 -2.53
C ASP A 204 3.16 20.14 -3.11
N ARG A 205 4.48 20.04 -3.30
CA ARG A 205 5.29 21.08 -3.96
C ARG A 205 4.94 21.23 -5.44
N GLU A 206 4.76 20.12 -6.13
CA GLU A 206 4.29 20.11 -7.52
C GLU A 206 2.94 20.85 -7.66
N ILE A 207 2.00 20.57 -6.76
CA ILE A 207 0.69 21.24 -6.72
C ILE A 207 0.83 22.73 -6.38
N THR A 208 1.64 23.07 -5.37
CA THR A 208 1.79 24.45 -4.89
C THR A 208 2.49 25.33 -5.92
N ASN A 209 3.47 24.78 -6.65
CA ASN A 209 4.25 25.51 -7.65
C ASN A 209 3.66 25.40 -9.06
N PHE A 210 2.50 24.74 -9.21
CA PHE A 210 1.88 24.56 -10.50
C PHE A 210 1.34 25.87 -11.04
N VAL A 211 1.70 26.18 -12.28
CA VAL A 211 1.21 27.34 -13.01
C VAL A 211 0.25 26.86 -14.10
N PRO A 212 -1.05 27.13 -13.99
CA PRO A 212 -2.01 26.77 -15.03
C PRO A 212 -1.65 27.40 -16.37
N GLN A 213 -1.65 26.60 -17.42
CA GLN A 213 -1.44 27.05 -18.79
C GLN A 213 -2.75 26.99 -19.55
N PRO A 214 -3.18 28.07 -20.24
CA PRO A 214 -4.37 28.03 -21.07
C PRO A 214 -4.12 27.20 -22.33
N PHE A 215 -5.15 26.52 -22.77
CA PHE A 215 -5.17 25.84 -24.07
C PHE A 215 -6.60 25.81 -24.62
N TRP A 216 -6.73 25.61 -25.90
CA TRP A 216 -8.01 25.67 -26.61
C TRP A 216 -8.27 24.34 -27.31
N GLU A 217 -9.49 23.87 -27.21
CA GLU A 217 -10.00 22.75 -27.98
C GLU A 217 -11.14 23.25 -28.88
N VAL A 218 -11.18 22.79 -30.11
CA VAL A 218 -12.31 23.04 -31.00
C VAL A 218 -13.03 21.74 -31.26
N VAL A 219 -14.34 21.72 -30.98
CA VAL A 219 -15.22 20.59 -31.23
C VAL A 219 -16.24 21.00 -32.28
N ALA A 220 -16.35 20.21 -33.33
CA ALA A 220 -17.33 20.42 -34.39
C ALA A 220 -18.42 19.34 -34.35
N GLN A 221 -19.66 19.73 -34.55
CA GLN A 221 -20.76 18.81 -34.81
C GLN A 221 -20.91 18.66 -36.32
N PHE A 222 -20.78 17.46 -36.82
CA PHE A 222 -20.93 17.13 -38.23
C PHE A 222 -22.28 16.46 -38.49
N GLN A 223 -22.92 16.87 -39.59
CA GLN A 223 -24.12 16.25 -40.11
C GLN A 223 -23.77 15.41 -41.35
N THR A 224 -24.16 14.16 -41.36
CA THR A 224 -24.07 13.22 -42.48
C THR A 224 -25.44 12.68 -42.83
N ALA A 225 -25.55 11.86 -43.88
CA ALA A 225 -26.80 11.17 -44.19
C ALA A 225 -27.27 10.23 -43.07
N GLY A 226 -26.33 9.59 -42.38
CA GLY A 226 -26.58 8.64 -41.29
C GLY A 226 -26.94 9.28 -39.94
N GLY A 227 -26.71 10.60 -39.76
CA GLY A 227 -26.96 11.29 -38.49
C GLY A 227 -25.91 12.33 -38.15
N THR A 228 -25.88 12.72 -36.86
CA THR A 228 -24.91 13.69 -36.36
C THR A 228 -23.87 13.06 -35.42
N PHE A 229 -22.66 13.55 -35.44
CA PHE A 229 -21.63 13.17 -34.50
C PHE A 229 -20.69 14.37 -34.18
N GLN A 230 -19.98 14.29 -33.09
CA GLN A 230 -19.00 15.30 -32.70
C GLN A 230 -17.58 14.81 -32.99
N ALA A 231 -16.75 15.70 -33.52
CA ALA A 231 -15.31 15.44 -33.69
C ALA A 231 -14.48 16.62 -33.18
N LYS A 232 -13.29 16.29 -32.64
CA LYS A 232 -12.36 17.24 -32.05
C LYS A 232 -11.26 17.54 -33.05
N TRP A 233 -10.97 18.84 -33.25
CA TRP A 233 -9.86 19.30 -34.07
C TRP A 233 -8.52 18.73 -33.57
N GLN A 234 -7.70 18.32 -34.53
CA GLN A 234 -6.34 17.83 -34.33
C GLN A 234 -5.37 18.76 -35.05
N PRO A 235 -4.88 19.80 -34.38
CA PRO A 235 -3.95 20.74 -35.03
C PRO A 235 -2.66 20.04 -35.42
N ARG A 236 -2.15 20.37 -36.63
CA ARG A 236 -0.92 19.80 -37.21
C ARG A 236 0.28 20.73 -37.09
N ASP A 237 0.03 22.01 -36.88
CA ASP A 237 1.10 23.01 -36.77
C ASP A 237 1.79 22.96 -35.41
N ALA A 238 3.01 22.46 -35.38
CA ALA A 238 3.79 22.33 -34.14
C ALA A 238 4.04 23.66 -33.43
N SER A 239 3.96 24.81 -34.15
CA SER A 239 4.23 26.14 -33.58
C SER A 239 3.11 26.59 -32.59
N ILE A 240 1.93 26.02 -32.71
CA ILE A 240 0.78 26.32 -31.84
C ILE A 240 0.52 25.23 -30.80
N LEU A 241 1.38 24.21 -30.70
CA LEU A 241 1.20 23.07 -29.81
C LEU A 241 2.16 23.13 -28.62
N ASP A 242 1.69 22.68 -27.46
CA ASP A 242 2.56 22.35 -26.33
C ASP A 242 3.12 20.91 -26.44
N ALA A 243 3.96 20.52 -25.49
CA ALA A 243 4.57 19.19 -25.45
C ALA A 243 3.54 18.03 -25.32
N ALA A 244 2.31 18.32 -24.94
CA ALA A 244 1.21 17.35 -24.86
C ALA A 244 0.28 17.39 -26.09
N GLY A 245 0.65 18.15 -27.15
CA GLY A 245 -0.12 18.26 -28.38
C GLY A 245 -1.40 19.10 -28.27
N ARG A 246 -1.50 20.00 -27.24
CA ARG A 246 -2.65 20.86 -27.03
C ARG A 246 -2.41 22.22 -27.71
N CYS A 247 -3.45 22.77 -28.35
CA CYS A 247 -3.37 24.10 -28.98
C CYS A 247 -3.25 25.18 -27.89
N VAL A 248 -2.16 25.95 -27.91
CA VAL A 248 -1.91 27.05 -26.96
C VAL A 248 -2.12 28.44 -27.59
N SER A 249 -2.61 28.51 -28.84
CA SER A 249 -2.91 29.76 -29.56
C SER A 249 -4.41 29.95 -29.67
N GLU A 250 -4.95 30.93 -28.92
CA GLU A 250 -6.35 31.35 -29.03
C GLU A 250 -6.69 31.84 -30.43
N VAL A 251 -5.79 32.66 -31.02
CA VAL A 251 -5.96 33.23 -32.35
C VAL A 251 -6.09 32.14 -33.41
N ALA A 252 -5.27 31.11 -33.34
CA ALA A 252 -5.35 29.96 -34.25
C ALA A 252 -6.68 29.23 -34.13
N ALA A 253 -7.15 28.97 -32.91
CA ALA A 253 -8.42 28.30 -32.65
C ALA A 253 -9.61 29.16 -33.15
N GLN A 254 -9.61 30.48 -32.92
CA GLN A 254 -10.64 31.39 -33.42
C GLN A 254 -10.65 31.47 -34.93
N SER A 255 -9.47 31.61 -35.57
CA SER A 255 -9.34 31.65 -37.03
C SER A 255 -9.85 30.37 -37.69
N LEU A 256 -9.56 29.21 -37.06
CA LEU A 256 -10.11 27.95 -37.51
C LEU A 256 -11.64 27.98 -37.52
N VAL A 257 -12.26 28.30 -36.36
CA VAL A 257 -13.73 28.33 -36.24
C VAL A 257 -14.36 29.22 -37.31
N GLN A 258 -13.79 30.42 -37.54
CA GLN A 258 -14.31 31.33 -38.55
C GLN A 258 -14.20 30.79 -39.98
N ARG A 259 -13.10 30.11 -40.30
CA ARG A 259 -12.81 29.57 -41.63
C ARG A 259 -13.69 28.38 -41.98
N VAL A 260 -13.92 27.48 -41.02
CA VAL A 260 -14.58 26.18 -41.29
C VAL A 260 -16.07 26.15 -40.95
N ALA A 261 -16.63 27.22 -40.38
CA ALA A 261 -18.06 27.26 -39.98
C ALA A 261 -18.95 27.10 -41.18
N GLY A 262 -19.88 26.13 -41.15
CA GLY A 262 -20.82 25.84 -42.19
C GLY A 262 -20.27 25.21 -43.47
N GLN A 263 -18.94 24.99 -43.50
CA GLN A 263 -18.27 24.37 -44.65
C GLN A 263 -18.57 22.88 -44.75
N GLN A 264 -18.40 22.36 -45.97
CA GLN A 264 -18.52 20.93 -46.26
C GLN A 264 -17.12 20.28 -46.16
N GLY A 265 -17.07 19.19 -45.50
CA GLY A 265 -15.91 18.29 -45.44
C GLY A 265 -16.25 16.89 -45.89
N HIS A 266 -15.35 15.99 -45.73
CA HIS A 266 -15.58 14.55 -45.99
C HIS A 266 -14.91 13.69 -44.96
N ILE A 267 -15.44 12.47 -44.79
CA ILE A 267 -14.84 11.46 -43.94
C ILE A 267 -13.57 10.96 -44.66
N SER A 268 -12.42 11.36 -44.11
CA SER A 268 -11.10 11.04 -44.72
C SER A 268 -10.54 9.71 -44.23
N HIS A 269 -11.08 9.17 -43.09
CA HIS A 269 -10.67 7.93 -42.52
C HIS A 269 -11.79 7.33 -41.69
N LEU A 270 -12.00 6.05 -41.83
CA LEU A 270 -12.96 5.27 -41.04
C LEU A 270 -12.39 3.90 -40.73
N GLU A 271 -12.03 3.66 -39.46
CA GLU A 271 -11.51 2.37 -39.04
C GLU A 271 -12.33 1.82 -37.87
N THR A 272 -12.79 0.59 -37.98
CA THR A 272 -13.46 -0.11 -36.88
C THR A 272 -12.59 -1.29 -36.46
N THR A 273 -12.17 -1.24 -35.20
CA THR A 273 -11.34 -2.29 -34.58
C THR A 273 -12.14 -3.04 -33.52
N HIS A 274 -12.22 -4.36 -33.62
CA HIS A 274 -12.78 -5.20 -32.57
C HIS A 274 -11.80 -5.30 -31.40
N LYS A 275 -12.21 -4.88 -30.21
CA LYS A 275 -11.44 -4.90 -28.97
C LYS A 275 -12.01 -5.94 -28.02
N LYS A 276 -11.10 -6.66 -27.36
CA LYS A 276 -11.42 -7.69 -26.38
C LYS A 276 -10.64 -7.46 -25.11
N GLU A 277 -11.34 -7.17 -24.00
CA GLU A 277 -10.76 -6.93 -22.69
C GLU A 277 -10.96 -8.14 -21.78
N SER A 278 -9.88 -8.75 -21.38
CA SER A 278 -9.91 -9.86 -20.41
C SER A 278 -10.35 -9.39 -19.02
N PRO A 279 -10.94 -10.28 -18.18
CA PRO A 279 -11.25 -9.98 -16.80
C PRO A 279 -10.04 -9.41 -16.04
N PRO A 280 -10.27 -8.49 -15.08
CA PRO A 280 -9.21 -8.05 -14.19
C PRO A 280 -8.70 -9.23 -13.38
N LEU A 281 -7.39 -9.29 -13.10
CA LEU A 281 -6.82 -10.32 -12.23
C LEU A 281 -7.46 -10.23 -10.84
N VAL A 282 -7.41 -11.30 -10.06
CA VAL A 282 -7.77 -11.27 -8.65
C VAL A 282 -6.88 -10.27 -7.88
N MET A 283 -7.25 -9.94 -6.67
CA MET A 283 -6.60 -8.87 -5.94
C MET A 283 -5.38 -9.36 -5.16
N ASP A 284 -4.32 -8.55 -5.15
CA ASP A 284 -3.35 -8.49 -4.08
C ASP A 284 -3.78 -7.47 -3.02
N LEU A 285 -3.07 -7.36 -1.91
CA LEU A 285 -3.42 -6.42 -0.85
C LEU A 285 -3.39 -4.95 -1.34
N SER A 286 -2.38 -4.58 -2.11
CA SER A 286 -2.29 -3.21 -2.64
C SER A 286 -3.45 -2.84 -3.55
N SER A 287 -3.86 -3.71 -4.48
CA SER A 287 -5.00 -3.44 -5.35
C SER A 287 -6.33 -3.40 -4.57
N LEU A 288 -6.47 -4.24 -3.55
CA LEU A 288 -7.62 -4.21 -2.65
C LEU A 288 -7.69 -2.88 -1.88
N GLN A 289 -6.58 -2.41 -1.33
CA GLN A 289 -6.49 -1.14 -0.63
C GLN A 289 -6.78 0.05 -1.55
N GLN A 290 -6.26 0.04 -2.78
CA GLN A 290 -6.51 1.08 -3.78
C GLN A 290 -7.99 1.15 -4.16
N GLU A 291 -8.60 0.01 -4.45
CA GLU A 291 -10.00 -0.05 -4.88
C GLU A 291 -10.96 0.28 -3.74
N ALA A 292 -10.70 -0.20 -2.52
CA ALA A 292 -11.49 0.15 -1.34
C ALA A 292 -11.35 1.64 -0.97
N SER A 293 -10.16 2.22 -1.13
CA SER A 293 -9.94 3.67 -0.95
C SER A 293 -10.69 4.48 -2.00
N ARG A 294 -10.67 4.04 -3.26
CA ARG A 294 -11.36 4.71 -4.37
C ARG A 294 -12.89 4.68 -4.19
N ARG A 295 -13.46 3.51 -3.92
CA ARG A 295 -14.93 3.32 -3.83
C ARG A 295 -15.50 3.82 -2.51
N PHE A 296 -14.88 3.45 -1.41
CA PHE A 296 -15.47 3.66 -0.08
C PHE A 296 -14.74 4.73 0.75
N GLY A 297 -13.56 5.19 0.31
CA GLY A 297 -12.72 6.12 1.05
C GLY A 297 -12.04 5.49 2.27
N TYR A 298 -11.91 4.17 2.30
CA TYR A 298 -11.26 3.47 3.42
C TYR A 298 -9.76 3.74 3.46
N GLY A 299 -9.24 3.88 4.69
CA GLY A 299 -7.80 3.98 4.93
C GLY A 299 -7.10 2.63 4.72
N ALA A 300 -5.84 2.67 4.37
CA ALA A 300 -5.05 1.48 4.04
C ALA A 300 -4.98 0.47 5.20
N GLN A 301 -4.79 0.96 6.43
CA GLN A 301 -4.76 0.11 7.63
C GLN A 301 -6.13 -0.50 7.91
N GLN A 302 -7.20 0.26 7.75
CA GLN A 302 -8.57 -0.24 7.91
C GLN A 302 -8.83 -1.41 6.94
N VAL A 303 -8.44 -1.28 5.67
CA VAL A 303 -8.62 -2.36 4.69
C VAL A 303 -7.80 -3.60 5.06
N LEU A 304 -6.56 -3.42 5.51
CA LEU A 304 -5.72 -4.53 5.98
C LEU A 304 -6.36 -5.25 7.17
N ASP A 305 -6.81 -4.50 8.19
CA ASP A 305 -7.43 -5.07 9.39
C ASP A 305 -8.73 -5.81 9.03
N THR A 306 -9.52 -5.24 8.12
CA THR A 306 -10.75 -5.85 7.60
C THR A 306 -10.47 -7.14 6.83
N ALA A 307 -9.50 -7.13 5.92
CA ALA A 307 -9.11 -8.33 5.18
C ALA A 307 -8.52 -9.42 6.10
N GLN A 308 -7.80 -9.00 7.13
CA GLN A 308 -7.29 -9.91 8.17
C GLN A 308 -8.44 -10.54 8.98
N ALA A 309 -9.50 -9.78 9.31
CA ALA A 309 -10.69 -10.32 9.98
C ALA A 309 -11.45 -11.32 9.10
N LEU A 310 -11.60 -11.02 7.81
CA LEU A 310 -12.20 -11.95 6.84
C LEU A 310 -11.42 -13.28 6.75
N TYR A 311 -10.12 -13.23 6.84
CA TYR A 311 -9.23 -14.38 6.81
C TYR A 311 -9.18 -15.14 8.15
N GLU A 312 -8.98 -14.45 9.28
CA GLU A 312 -8.73 -15.11 10.59
C GLU A 312 -10.00 -15.42 11.37
N THR A 313 -10.96 -14.48 11.36
CA THR A 313 -12.19 -14.58 12.18
C THR A 313 -13.28 -15.28 11.40
N HIS A 314 -13.59 -14.76 10.21
CA HIS A 314 -14.67 -15.29 9.37
C HIS A 314 -14.23 -16.48 8.52
N LYS A 315 -12.94 -16.57 8.18
CA LYS A 315 -12.33 -17.65 7.36
C LYS A 315 -12.91 -17.76 5.95
N VAL A 316 -13.43 -16.67 5.45
CA VAL A 316 -14.12 -16.59 4.14
C VAL A 316 -13.23 -16.18 2.99
N THR A 317 -11.98 -15.79 3.27
CA THR A 317 -10.97 -15.43 2.24
C THR A 317 -9.65 -16.15 2.49
N THR A 318 -8.80 -16.20 1.44
CA THR A 318 -7.41 -16.65 1.55
C THR A 318 -6.52 -15.58 2.18
N TYR A 319 -5.23 -15.88 2.35
CA TYR A 319 -4.25 -15.01 3.01
C TYR A 319 -4.20 -13.61 2.40
N PRO A 320 -4.41 -12.52 3.17
CA PRO A 320 -4.59 -11.20 2.61
C PRO A 320 -3.30 -10.43 2.31
N ARG A 321 -2.14 -10.79 2.92
CA ARG A 321 -0.88 -10.04 2.75
C ARG A 321 -0.06 -10.54 1.57
N THR A 322 -0.73 -10.87 0.47
CA THR A 322 -0.10 -11.33 -0.76
C THR A 322 0.18 -10.17 -1.73
N ASP A 323 1.28 -10.29 -2.45
CA ASP A 323 1.64 -9.43 -3.59
C ASP A 323 1.28 -10.06 -4.95
N CYS A 324 0.81 -11.31 -4.93
CA CYS A 324 0.44 -12.08 -6.12
C CYS A 324 -1.03 -11.80 -6.52
N ARG A 325 -1.27 -11.77 -7.84
CA ARG A 325 -2.59 -11.60 -8.43
C ARG A 325 -3.01 -12.77 -9.32
N TYR A 326 -2.28 -13.88 -9.20
CA TYR A 326 -2.50 -15.11 -9.99
C TYR A 326 -2.93 -16.24 -9.08
N LEU A 327 -3.52 -17.27 -9.66
CA LEU A 327 -4.01 -18.47 -8.99
C LEU A 327 -3.30 -19.71 -9.54
N PRO A 328 -3.03 -20.71 -8.68
CA PRO A 328 -2.52 -22.00 -9.13
C PRO A 328 -3.56 -22.71 -9.99
N GLU A 329 -3.12 -23.39 -11.05
CA GLU A 329 -3.99 -24.17 -11.94
C GLU A 329 -4.75 -25.24 -11.17
N SER A 330 -4.13 -25.83 -10.14
CA SER A 330 -4.76 -26.85 -9.28
C SER A 330 -5.98 -26.35 -8.49
N GLN A 331 -6.16 -25.05 -8.30
CA GLN A 331 -7.35 -24.47 -7.62
C GLN A 331 -8.55 -24.34 -8.55
N LEU A 332 -8.39 -24.58 -9.85
CA LEU A 332 -9.52 -24.59 -10.78
C LEU A 332 -10.50 -25.72 -10.45
N GLU A 333 -10.02 -26.83 -9.89
CA GLU A 333 -10.85 -27.94 -9.41
C GLU A 333 -11.89 -27.53 -8.35
N ASP A 334 -11.57 -26.52 -7.55
CA ASP A 334 -12.45 -25.98 -6.52
C ASP A 334 -13.44 -24.90 -7.03
N ALA A 335 -13.29 -24.45 -8.26
CA ALA A 335 -14.00 -23.29 -8.80
C ALA A 335 -15.52 -23.45 -8.76
N GLU A 336 -16.05 -24.59 -9.21
CA GLU A 336 -17.49 -24.85 -9.22
C GLU A 336 -18.09 -24.83 -7.81
N ARG A 337 -17.40 -25.44 -6.85
CA ARG A 337 -17.81 -25.45 -5.44
C ARG A 337 -17.85 -24.05 -4.86
N ILE A 338 -16.81 -23.24 -5.08
CA ILE A 338 -16.71 -21.87 -4.57
C ILE A 338 -17.78 -20.98 -5.21
N VAL A 339 -17.94 -21.04 -6.53
CA VAL A 339 -18.95 -20.25 -7.27
C VAL A 339 -20.37 -20.59 -6.79
N THR A 340 -20.69 -21.88 -6.70
CA THR A 340 -22.00 -22.36 -6.22
C THR A 340 -22.31 -21.84 -4.81
N MET A 341 -21.33 -21.89 -3.93
CA MET A 341 -21.46 -21.41 -2.55
C MET A 341 -21.67 -19.87 -2.50
N LEU A 342 -20.95 -19.10 -3.31
CA LEU A 342 -21.13 -17.64 -3.38
C LEU A 342 -22.52 -17.26 -3.87
N LEU A 343 -23.06 -17.98 -4.86
CA LEU A 343 -24.42 -17.79 -5.37
C LEU A 343 -25.50 -18.14 -4.35
N HIS A 344 -25.24 -19.11 -3.46
CA HIS A 344 -26.15 -19.44 -2.36
C HIS A 344 -26.07 -18.42 -1.20
N SER A 345 -24.92 -17.82 -0.99
CA SER A 345 -24.70 -16.87 0.11
C SER A 345 -25.30 -15.49 -0.18
N ASP A 346 -25.61 -15.18 -1.45
CA ASP A 346 -26.14 -13.88 -1.87
C ASP A 346 -27.09 -14.00 -3.05
N GLU A 347 -28.38 -13.84 -2.79
CA GLU A 347 -29.44 -13.89 -3.82
C GLU A 347 -29.28 -12.82 -4.91
N THR A 348 -28.61 -11.70 -4.62
CA THR A 348 -28.36 -10.65 -5.62
C THR A 348 -27.46 -11.11 -6.75
N LEU A 349 -26.69 -12.19 -6.56
CA LEU A 349 -25.87 -12.81 -7.57
C LEU A 349 -26.61 -13.87 -8.42
N SER A 350 -27.85 -14.22 -8.07
CA SER A 350 -28.65 -15.24 -8.77
C SER A 350 -28.77 -15.02 -10.28
N PRO A 351 -28.91 -13.77 -10.81
CA PRO A 351 -28.96 -13.54 -12.26
C PRO A 351 -27.68 -13.94 -13.01
N LEU A 352 -26.56 -14.10 -12.29
CA LEU A 352 -25.29 -14.50 -12.88
C LEU A 352 -25.15 -16.02 -13.04
N ARG A 353 -25.99 -16.82 -12.39
CA ARG A 353 -25.90 -18.30 -12.36
C ARG A 353 -25.77 -18.92 -13.74
N GLN A 354 -26.56 -18.45 -14.70
CA GLN A 354 -26.57 -18.99 -16.07
C GLN A 354 -25.44 -18.43 -16.96
N ARG A 355 -24.72 -17.40 -16.48
CA ARG A 355 -23.67 -16.72 -17.23
C ARG A 355 -22.28 -17.10 -16.79
N LEU A 356 -22.13 -17.68 -15.58
CA LEU A 356 -20.87 -18.12 -15.02
C LEU A 356 -20.53 -19.52 -15.55
N ASP A 357 -19.37 -19.63 -16.17
CA ASP A 357 -18.83 -20.87 -16.74
C ASP A 357 -17.55 -21.24 -16.00
N THR A 358 -17.64 -22.17 -15.06
CA THR A 358 -16.50 -22.61 -14.21
C THR A 358 -15.50 -23.49 -14.94
N SER A 359 -15.80 -23.94 -16.16
CA SER A 359 -14.86 -24.63 -17.04
C SER A 359 -13.92 -23.66 -17.77
N ARG A 360 -14.23 -22.37 -17.75
CA ARG A 360 -13.44 -21.34 -18.43
C ARG A 360 -12.12 -21.09 -17.72
N THR A 361 -11.03 -21.16 -18.48
CA THR A 361 -9.69 -20.85 -18.01
C THR A 361 -9.31 -19.43 -18.43
N SER A 362 -9.29 -18.50 -17.49
CA SER A 362 -8.80 -17.13 -17.71
C SER A 362 -7.28 -17.05 -17.49
N ARG A 363 -6.69 -15.91 -17.84
CA ARG A 363 -5.25 -15.66 -17.64
C ARG A 363 -4.81 -15.63 -16.17
N VAL A 364 -5.75 -15.65 -15.22
CA VAL A 364 -5.44 -15.63 -13.78
C VAL A 364 -4.79 -16.95 -13.32
N TRP A 365 -5.15 -18.07 -13.98
CA TRP A 365 -4.62 -19.38 -13.67
C TRP A 365 -3.24 -19.54 -14.33
N ASN A 366 -2.17 -19.40 -13.52
CA ASN A 366 -0.82 -19.41 -14.07
C ASN A 366 0.21 -19.74 -12.98
N ASP A 367 0.63 -21.00 -12.93
CA ASP A 367 1.61 -21.49 -11.94
C ASP A 367 2.96 -20.79 -12.05
N SER A 368 3.38 -20.34 -13.25
CA SER A 368 4.66 -19.66 -13.46
C SER A 368 4.72 -18.28 -12.81
N LYS A 369 3.57 -17.69 -12.44
CA LYS A 369 3.45 -16.40 -11.79
C LYS A 369 3.20 -16.49 -10.28
N ILE A 370 3.07 -17.71 -9.75
CA ILE A 370 2.92 -17.94 -8.31
C ILE A 370 4.31 -17.95 -7.67
N THR A 371 4.46 -17.15 -6.62
CA THR A 371 5.67 -17.08 -5.79
C THR A 371 5.46 -17.85 -4.48
N ALA A 372 5.32 -17.13 -3.38
CA ALA A 372 5.03 -17.69 -2.06
C ALA A 372 3.52 -17.89 -1.83
N HIS A 373 2.72 -16.98 -2.37
CA HIS A 373 1.27 -16.94 -2.21
C HIS A 373 0.58 -16.78 -3.57
N HIS A 374 -0.72 -17.05 -3.57
CA HIS A 374 -1.61 -16.70 -4.67
C HIS A 374 -2.48 -15.49 -4.32
N GLY A 375 -3.27 -14.99 -5.27
CA GLY A 375 -4.15 -13.86 -5.07
C GLY A 375 -5.23 -14.09 -4.01
N ILE A 376 -5.81 -13.00 -3.50
CA ILE A 376 -6.87 -13.06 -2.51
C ILE A 376 -8.17 -13.51 -3.19
N ILE A 377 -8.73 -14.63 -2.73
CA ILE A 377 -9.98 -15.19 -3.24
C ILE A 377 -10.89 -15.66 -2.08
N PRO A 378 -12.18 -15.94 -2.33
CA PRO A 378 -13.03 -16.61 -1.36
C PRO A 378 -12.49 -18.03 -1.03
N ALA A 379 -12.53 -18.40 0.26
CA ALA A 379 -11.95 -19.67 0.77
C ALA A 379 -12.86 -20.89 0.60
N GLY A 380 -13.99 -20.77 -0.08
CA GLY A 380 -14.89 -21.90 -0.32
C GLY A 380 -15.65 -22.39 0.91
N VAL A 381 -15.84 -21.54 1.91
CA VAL A 381 -16.68 -21.78 3.09
C VAL A 381 -17.92 -20.88 3.04
N PRO A 382 -19.08 -21.34 3.54
CA PRO A 382 -20.29 -20.53 3.58
C PRO A 382 -20.06 -19.21 4.35
N CYS A 383 -20.53 -18.11 3.77
CA CYS A 383 -20.44 -16.79 4.36
C CYS A 383 -21.84 -16.26 4.68
N ASP A 384 -22.11 -16.03 5.96
CA ASP A 384 -23.30 -15.31 6.39
C ASP A 384 -23.03 -13.79 6.32
N LEU A 385 -23.47 -13.17 5.24
CA LEU A 385 -23.24 -11.73 4.99
C LEU A 385 -23.87 -10.84 6.09
N ALA A 386 -24.86 -11.31 6.80
CA ALA A 386 -25.51 -10.53 7.87
C ALA A 386 -24.60 -10.40 9.12
N LYS A 387 -23.65 -11.32 9.30
CA LYS A 387 -22.65 -11.28 10.39
C LYS A 387 -21.46 -10.39 10.10
N LEU A 388 -21.30 -9.94 8.86
CA LEU A 388 -20.22 -9.05 8.47
C LEU A 388 -20.61 -7.60 8.77
N SER A 389 -19.66 -6.82 9.28
CA SER A 389 -19.79 -5.36 9.31
C SER A 389 -19.84 -4.79 7.88
N ASP A 390 -20.27 -3.54 7.71
CA ASP A 390 -20.32 -2.90 6.39
C ASP A 390 -18.95 -2.87 5.70
N ALA A 391 -17.88 -2.63 6.47
CA ALA A 391 -16.53 -2.64 5.93
C ALA A 391 -16.11 -4.04 5.46
N GLU A 392 -16.38 -5.07 6.26
CA GLU A 392 -16.08 -6.46 5.90
C GLU A 392 -16.90 -6.91 4.68
N ARG A 393 -18.17 -6.54 4.63
CA ARG A 393 -19.04 -6.83 3.48
C ARG A 393 -18.54 -6.17 2.20
N ASN A 394 -18.17 -4.89 2.27
CA ASN A 394 -17.66 -4.15 1.13
C ASN A 394 -16.32 -4.72 0.62
N VAL A 395 -15.41 -5.05 1.52
CA VAL A 395 -14.11 -5.65 1.15
C VAL A 395 -14.30 -7.07 0.60
N PHE A 396 -15.17 -7.87 1.21
CA PHE A 396 -15.49 -9.21 0.70
C PHE A 396 -16.17 -9.15 -0.68
N ASP A 397 -17.05 -8.16 -0.91
CA ASP A 397 -17.70 -7.95 -2.21
C ASP A 397 -16.69 -7.62 -3.32
N LEU A 398 -15.66 -6.83 -3.04
CA LEU A 398 -14.57 -6.58 -3.99
C LEU A 398 -13.83 -7.88 -4.34
N ILE A 399 -13.49 -8.68 -3.34
CA ILE A 399 -12.74 -9.93 -3.52
C ILE A 399 -13.57 -10.92 -4.35
N ARG A 400 -14.83 -11.16 -3.98
CA ARG A 400 -15.69 -12.13 -4.67
C ARG A 400 -16.02 -11.72 -6.10
N ARG A 401 -16.23 -10.43 -6.40
CA ARG A 401 -16.49 -9.94 -7.77
C ARG A 401 -15.26 -10.15 -8.66
N HIS A 402 -14.06 -9.90 -8.18
CA HIS A 402 -12.84 -10.18 -8.94
C HIS A 402 -12.63 -11.67 -9.19
N TYR A 403 -13.03 -12.52 -8.26
CA TYR A 403 -13.00 -13.97 -8.45
C TYR A 403 -14.07 -14.42 -9.46
N LEU A 404 -15.32 -14.01 -9.27
CA LEU A 404 -16.43 -14.37 -10.18
C LEU A 404 -16.19 -13.87 -11.62
N SER A 405 -15.50 -12.75 -11.79
CA SER A 405 -15.17 -12.21 -13.12
C SER A 405 -14.35 -13.17 -13.97
N GLN A 406 -13.59 -14.09 -13.35
CA GLN A 406 -12.76 -15.06 -14.06
C GLN A 406 -13.58 -16.09 -14.85
N PHE A 407 -14.85 -16.27 -14.48
CA PHE A 407 -15.79 -17.23 -15.08
C PHE A 407 -16.79 -16.59 -16.04
N LEU A 408 -16.60 -15.30 -16.35
CA LEU A 408 -17.38 -14.57 -17.34
C LEU A 408 -16.59 -14.37 -18.64
N PRO A 409 -17.24 -14.20 -19.79
CA PRO A 409 -16.55 -13.87 -21.02
C PRO A 409 -15.82 -12.54 -20.94
N ALA A 410 -14.86 -12.32 -21.82
CA ALA A 410 -14.24 -11.03 -21.99
C ALA A 410 -15.29 -9.97 -22.33
N HIS A 411 -15.00 -8.72 -21.97
CA HIS A 411 -15.76 -7.59 -22.50
C HIS A 411 -15.32 -7.32 -23.93
N GLU A 412 -16.28 -7.33 -24.87
CA GLU A 412 -15.99 -7.14 -26.28
C GLU A 412 -16.77 -5.95 -26.84
N TYR A 413 -16.07 -5.12 -27.59
CA TYR A 413 -16.68 -3.95 -28.22
C TYR A 413 -15.95 -3.60 -29.52
N ASP A 414 -16.69 -2.96 -30.41
CA ASP A 414 -16.11 -2.33 -31.59
C ASP A 414 -15.81 -0.87 -31.27
N GLN A 415 -14.58 -0.49 -31.51
CA GLN A 415 -14.11 0.90 -31.45
C GLN A 415 -13.97 1.41 -32.87
N THR A 416 -14.75 2.44 -33.20
CA THR A 416 -14.67 3.11 -34.50
C THR A 416 -13.97 4.45 -34.32
N GLU A 417 -12.93 4.68 -35.12
CA GLU A 417 -12.23 5.97 -35.23
C GLU A 417 -12.60 6.60 -36.57
N VAL A 418 -12.94 7.88 -36.54
CA VAL A 418 -13.40 8.65 -37.70
C VAL A 418 -12.52 9.88 -37.84
N GLY A 419 -11.81 9.97 -38.94
CA GLY A 419 -11.12 11.19 -39.36
C GLY A 419 -12.01 11.98 -40.31
N VAL A 420 -12.16 13.28 -40.08
CA VAL A 420 -12.82 14.21 -41.00
C VAL A 420 -11.80 15.22 -41.49
N ASP A 421 -11.74 15.41 -42.79
CA ASP A 421 -11.03 16.54 -43.39
C ASP A 421 -12.04 17.64 -43.70
N LEU A 422 -11.79 18.82 -43.15
CA LEU A 422 -12.61 20.01 -43.34
C LEU A 422 -11.71 21.19 -43.70
N GLU A 423 -11.71 21.59 -44.97
CA GLU A 423 -10.83 22.68 -45.49
C GLU A 423 -9.33 22.45 -45.17
N GLY A 424 -8.86 21.18 -45.25
CA GLY A 424 -7.48 20.79 -44.97
C GLY A 424 -7.17 20.60 -43.47
N GLU A 425 -8.14 20.83 -42.59
CA GLU A 425 -7.99 20.61 -41.15
C GLU A 425 -8.54 19.26 -40.73
N ALA A 426 -7.80 18.58 -39.84
CA ALA A 426 -8.18 17.26 -39.36
C ALA A 426 -9.05 17.34 -38.09
N PHE A 427 -10.16 16.64 -38.12
CA PHE A 427 -10.99 16.41 -36.91
C PHE A 427 -11.08 14.91 -36.65
N LEU A 428 -11.03 14.50 -35.39
CA LEU A 428 -11.10 13.11 -34.96
C LEU A 428 -12.30 12.87 -34.07
N ALA A 429 -13.06 11.82 -34.37
CA ALA A 429 -14.11 11.29 -33.52
C ALA A 429 -13.81 9.83 -33.17
N SER A 430 -14.31 9.37 -32.04
CA SER A 430 -14.27 7.99 -31.65
C SER A 430 -15.63 7.57 -31.10
N GLY A 431 -16.10 6.38 -31.48
CA GLY A 431 -17.30 5.77 -30.97
C GLY A 431 -17.04 4.36 -30.46
N ARG A 432 -17.88 3.91 -29.52
CA ARG A 432 -17.78 2.55 -28.98
C ARG A 432 -19.13 1.86 -29.03
N GLN A 433 -19.16 0.65 -29.57
CA GLN A 433 -20.34 -0.21 -29.57
C GLN A 433 -20.05 -1.50 -28.84
N VAL A 434 -20.66 -1.70 -27.65
CA VAL A 434 -20.50 -2.93 -26.87
C VAL A 434 -21.16 -4.09 -27.59
N ARG A 435 -20.44 -5.19 -27.78
CA ARG A 435 -20.93 -6.45 -28.35
C ARG A 435 -21.20 -7.48 -27.26
N VAL A 436 -20.28 -7.62 -26.31
CA VAL A 436 -20.41 -8.53 -25.16
C VAL A 436 -20.05 -7.77 -23.90
N GLU A 437 -20.99 -7.63 -22.98
CA GLU A 437 -20.75 -6.94 -21.71
C GLU A 437 -19.75 -7.70 -20.84
N GLY A 438 -19.84 -9.05 -20.85
CA GLY A 438 -18.88 -9.93 -20.19
C GLY A 438 -18.72 -9.66 -18.70
N TRP A 439 -17.47 -9.71 -18.23
CA TRP A 439 -17.13 -9.51 -16.83
C TRP A 439 -17.51 -8.13 -16.26
N ARG A 440 -17.72 -7.12 -17.09
CA ARG A 440 -18.12 -5.76 -16.65
C ARG A 440 -19.46 -5.73 -15.94
N LEU A 441 -20.33 -6.71 -16.17
CA LEU A 441 -21.58 -6.91 -15.42
C LEU A 441 -21.40 -6.89 -13.90
N LEU A 442 -20.24 -7.38 -13.41
CA LEU A 442 -19.92 -7.42 -11.98
C LEU A 442 -19.46 -6.07 -11.41
N PHE A 443 -19.12 -5.12 -12.26
CA PHE A 443 -18.57 -3.84 -11.86
C PHE A 443 -19.40 -2.68 -12.38
N PRO A 444 -20.67 -2.56 -11.91
CA PRO A 444 -21.53 -1.45 -12.34
C PRO A 444 -20.85 -0.13 -11.97
N ARG A 445 -20.94 0.84 -12.87
CA ARG A 445 -20.39 2.18 -12.64
C ARG A 445 -21.12 2.81 -11.46
N ALA A 446 -20.36 3.30 -10.48
CA ALA A 446 -20.94 4.15 -9.45
C ALA A 446 -21.27 5.52 -10.05
N ALA A 447 -22.43 6.07 -9.73
CA ALA A 447 -22.83 7.42 -10.14
C ALA A 447 -21.86 8.52 -9.67
N SER A 448 -20.93 8.18 -8.75
CA SER A 448 -19.89 9.07 -8.20
C SER A 448 -18.53 9.00 -8.93
N ASP A 449 -18.38 8.19 -9.97
CA ASP A 449 -17.15 8.11 -10.78
C ASP A 449 -17.02 9.33 -11.74
N GLU A 450 -17.43 10.52 -11.29
CA GLU A 450 -17.19 11.80 -11.99
C GLU A 450 -15.71 12.22 -12.05
N GLY A 451 -14.82 11.40 -11.52
CA GLY A 451 -13.38 11.60 -11.52
C GLY A 451 -12.73 11.20 -12.83
N GLY A 452 -12.93 12.05 -13.80
CA GLY A 452 -12.20 12.28 -15.05
C GLY A 452 -11.13 11.29 -15.48
N GLY A 453 -11.18 10.90 -16.72
CA GLY A 453 -10.15 10.22 -17.48
C GLY A 453 -10.82 9.25 -18.44
N GLU A 454 -10.43 9.25 -19.62
CA GLU A 454 -10.48 8.34 -20.78
C GLU A 454 -11.56 7.20 -20.86
N ASP A 455 -12.28 6.87 -19.77
CA ASP A 455 -13.29 5.82 -19.71
C ASP A 455 -14.75 6.30 -19.87
N ARG A 456 -14.97 7.54 -20.30
CA ARG A 456 -16.31 7.87 -20.84
C ARG A 456 -16.46 7.06 -22.12
N GLU A 457 -17.41 6.12 -22.13
CA GLU A 457 -17.79 5.47 -23.38
C GLU A 457 -18.10 6.55 -24.39
N ALA A 458 -17.28 6.63 -25.43
CA ALA A 458 -17.59 7.48 -26.56
C ALA A 458 -18.97 7.05 -27.07
N PRO A 459 -19.91 7.99 -27.27
CA PRO A 459 -21.26 7.66 -27.75
C PRO A 459 -21.15 6.87 -29.05
N PRO A 460 -22.10 5.98 -29.34
CA PRO A 460 -22.10 5.27 -30.60
C PRO A 460 -22.16 6.29 -31.74
N LEU A 461 -21.38 6.06 -32.76
CA LEU A 461 -21.39 6.86 -33.98
C LEU A 461 -22.55 6.41 -34.86
N PRO A 462 -23.14 7.32 -35.67
CA PRO A 462 -24.11 6.92 -36.69
C PRO A 462 -23.45 6.03 -37.77
N ALA A 463 -24.25 5.47 -38.67
CA ALA A 463 -23.69 4.77 -39.82
C ALA A 463 -22.93 5.77 -40.73
N LEU A 464 -21.66 5.49 -40.96
CA LEU A 464 -20.75 6.36 -41.72
C LEU A 464 -19.99 5.54 -42.76
N SER A 465 -19.60 6.23 -43.85
CA SER A 465 -18.76 5.63 -44.90
C SER A 465 -17.59 6.53 -45.22
N GLU A 466 -16.45 5.93 -45.54
CA GLU A 466 -15.24 6.67 -45.96
C GLU A 466 -15.55 7.40 -47.30
N GLY A 467 -15.11 8.64 -47.42
CA GLY A 467 -15.43 9.52 -48.55
C GLY A 467 -16.81 10.20 -48.45
N GLU A 468 -17.68 9.84 -47.46
CA GLU A 468 -18.96 10.48 -47.28
C GLU A 468 -18.81 11.99 -46.97
N SER A 469 -19.65 12.79 -47.63
CA SER A 469 -19.70 14.22 -47.36
C SER A 469 -20.35 14.51 -46.02
N CYS A 470 -19.77 15.42 -45.27
CA CYS A 470 -20.34 15.87 -44.00
C CYS A 470 -20.27 17.40 -43.90
N LYS A 471 -21.23 18.00 -43.21
CA LYS A 471 -21.31 19.46 -43.02
C LYS A 471 -21.11 19.83 -41.57
N ALA A 472 -20.18 20.76 -41.31
CA ALA A 472 -19.98 21.32 -39.98
C ALA A 472 -21.17 22.26 -39.63
N GLN A 473 -22.03 21.83 -38.74
CA GLN A 473 -23.23 22.60 -38.34
C GLN A 473 -22.95 23.55 -37.19
N HIS A 474 -22.22 23.08 -36.20
CA HIS A 474 -21.89 23.84 -34.98
C HIS A 474 -20.44 23.58 -34.59
N LEU A 475 -19.74 24.66 -34.34
CA LEU A 475 -18.37 24.62 -33.80
C LEU A 475 -18.33 25.33 -32.46
N GLU A 476 -17.73 24.66 -31.49
CA GLU A 476 -17.52 25.19 -30.16
C GLU A 476 -16.02 25.27 -29.86
N MET A 477 -15.57 26.46 -29.48
CA MET A 477 -14.22 26.69 -29.01
C MET A 477 -14.23 26.65 -27.48
N LEU A 478 -13.58 25.67 -26.90
CA LEU A 478 -13.49 25.45 -25.46
C LEU A 478 -12.16 25.99 -24.93
N ALA A 479 -12.22 27.10 -24.19
CA ALA A 479 -11.07 27.58 -23.43
C ALA A 479 -10.88 26.74 -22.17
N LYS A 480 -9.74 26.10 -22.05
CA LYS A 480 -9.39 25.22 -20.93
C LYS A 480 -8.08 25.65 -20.29
N GLN A 481 -7.82 25.15 -19.11
CA GLN A 481 -6.55 25.31 -18.41
C GLN A 481 -6.03 23.98 -17.93
N THR A 482 -4.71 23.83 -17.94
CA THR A 482 -4.07 22.68 -17.32
C THR A 482 -4.35 22.69 -15.82
N THR A 483 -4.49 21.53 -15.23
CA THR A 483 -4.75 21.35 -13.80
C THR A 483 -3.58 20.63 -13.12
N PRO A 484 -3.25 20.99 -11.86
CA PRO A 484 -2.22 20.28 -11.15
C PRO A 484 -2.61 18.83 -10.91
N PRO A 485 -1.64 17.94 -10.66
CA PRO A 485 -1.95 16.58 -10.27
C PRO A 485 -2.73 16.57 -8.96
N LYS A 486 -3.61 15.57 -8.78
CA LYS A 486 -4.38 15.44 -7.54
C LYS A 486 -3.46 15.08 -6.37
N PRO A 487 -3.74 15.57 -5.13
CA PRO A 487 -3.06 15.11 -3.93
C PRO A 487 -3.18 13.60 -3.78
N PHE A 488 -2.21 12.98 -3.11
CA PHE A 488 -2.33 11.56 -2.81
C PHE A 488 -3.50 11.28 -1.86
N THR A 489 -4.23 10.19 -2.13
CA THR A 489 -5.03 9.47 -1.14
C THR A 489 -4.16 8.33 -0.58
N GLU A 490 -4.62 7.63 0.47
CA GLU A 490 -3.87 6.47 0.95
C GLU A 490 -3.73 5.39 -0.13
N GLY A 491 -4.79 5.13 -0.90
CA GLY A 491 -4.74 4.18 -2.01
C GLY A 491 -3.77 4.59 -3.11
N THR A 492 -3.77 5.87 -3.53
CA THR A 492 -2.84 6.34 -4.57
C THR A 492 -1.41 6.48 -4.07
N LEU A 493 -1.19 6.71 -2.77
CA LEU A 493 0.14 6.66 -2.17
C LEU A 493 0.69 5.22 -2.14
N ILE A 494 -0.13 4.22 -1.81
CA ILE A 494 0.24 2.80 -1.92
C ILE A 494 0.63 2.45 -3.36
N ALA A 495 -0.16 2.92 -4.35
CA ALA A 495 0.19 2.74 -5.76
C ALA A 495 1.52 3.39 -6.12
N ALA A 496 1.77 4.62 -5.63
CA ALA A 496 3.04 5.33 -5.82
C ALA A 496 4.22 4.60 -5.17
N MET A 497 4.04 4.07 -3.96
CA MET A 497 5.05 3.25 -3.27
C MET A 497 5.34 1.96 -4.05
N LYS A 498 4.31 1.28 -4.57
CA LYS A 498 4.46 0.06 -5.38
C LYS A 498 5.17 0.34 -6.72
N HIS A 499 4.88 1.47 -7.34
CA HIS A 499 5.43 1.88 -8.62
C HIS A 499 6.44 3.04 -8.49
N ALA A 500 7.26 3.02 -7.45
CA ALA A 500 8.18 4.10 -7.10
C ALA A 500 9.20 4.44 -8.21
N ALA A 501 9.44 3.54 -9.15
CA ALA A 501 10.27 3.78 -10.34
C ALA A 501 9.83 5.02 -11.15
N ARG A 502 8.53 5.36 -11.14
CA ARG A 502 7.99 6.52 -11.86
C ARG A 502 8.46 7.86 -11.31
N PHE A 503 8.93 7.87 -10.06
CA PHE A 503 9.36 9.08 -9.34
C PHE A 503 10.89 9.18 -9.22
N VAL A 504 11.64 8.34 -9.93
CA VAL A 504 13.09 8.33 -9.94
C VAL A 504 13.59 8.81 -11.30
N THR A 505 14.44 9.84 -11.28
CA THR A 505 15.03 10.44 -12.48
C THR A 505 16.29 9.72 -12.96
N ASP A 506 17.02 9.06 -12.06
CA ASP A 506 18.20 8.26 -12.42
C ASP A 506 17.75 6.98 -13.13
N GLU A 507 18.09 6.84 -14.41
CA GLU A 507 17.65 5.72 -15.26
C GLU A 507 18.18 4.35 -14.75
N ARG A 508 19.34 4.28 -14.09
CA ARG A 508 19.89 3.04 -13.51
C ARG A 508 19.06 2.59 -12.32
N LEU A 509 18.73 3.53 -11.42
CA LEU A 509 17.87 3.27 -10.26
C LEU A 509 16.45 2.96 -10.71
N LYS A 510 15.94 3.65 -11.72
CA LYS A 510 14.61 3.44 -12.31
C LYS A 510 14.46 2.04 -12.93
N ALA A 511 15.46 1.58 -13.69
CA ALA A 511 15.46 0.25 -14.27
C ALA A 511 15.40 -0.83 -13.17
N ARG A 512 16.20 -0.68 -12.11
CA ARG A 512 16.22 -1.60 -10.97
C ARG A 512 14.90 -1.61 -10.17
N LEU A 513 14.29 -0.45 -9.96
CA LEU A 513 12.98 -0.34 -9.30
C LEU A 513 11.85 -1.02 -10.07
N LYS A 514 11.95 -1.13 -11.39
CA LYS A 514 10.97 -1.88 -12.19
C LYS A 514 11.02 -3.40 -11.92
N GLU A 515 12.16 -3.89 -11.47
CA GLU A 515 12.40 -5.31 -11.16
C GLU A 515 12.04 -5.66 -9.70
N THR A 516 11.81 -4.66 -8.84
CA THR A 516 11.52 -4.86 -7.42
C THR A 516 10.06 -4.52 -7.09
N ALA A 517 9.59 -4.96 -5.92
CA ALA A 517 8.25 -4.68 -5.39
C ALA A 517 8.01 -3.21 -4.98
N GLY A 518 8.86 -2.26 -5.42
CA GLY A 518 8.78 -0.85 -5.03
C GLY A 518 9.36 -0.58 -3.63
N ILE A 519 8.81 0.39 -2.91
CA ILE A 519 9.22 0.72 -1.54
C ILE A 519 8.24 0.15 -0.52
N GLY A 520 8.75 -0.57 0.47
CA GLY A 520 7.97 -1.33 1.44
C GLY A 520 7.31 -2.58 0.83
N THR A 521 6.93 -3.51 1.69
CA THR A 521 6.18 -4.72 1.32
C THR A 521 4.68 -4.49 1.46
N GLU A 522 3.87 -5.39 0.91
CA GLU A 522 2.41 -5.35 1.04
C GLU A 522 1.98 -5.24 2.52
N ALA A 523 2.59 -6.01 3.41
CA ALA A 523 2.28 -6.01 4.84
C ALA A 523 2.66 -4.71 5.56
N THR A 524 3.62 -3.92 5.06
CA THR A 524 4.21 -2.78 5.79
C THR A 524 3.75 -1.41 5.32
N ARG A 525 3.28 -1.25 4.06
CA ARG A 525 2.91 0.07 3.50
C ARG A 525 1.86 0.80 4.31
N ALA A 526 0.79 0.11 4.73
CA ALA A 526 -0.26 0.71 5.56
C ALA A 526 0.29 1.23 6.91
N GLY A 527 1.09 0.41 7.60
CA GLY A 527 1.73 0.80 8.86
C GLY A 527 2.70 1.97 8.73
N ILE A 528 3.37 2.11 7.58
CA ILE A 528 4.23 3.25 7.27
C ILE A 528 3.40 4.54 7.16
N ILE A 529 2.29 4.52 6.43
CA ILE A 529 1.37 5.66 6.29
C ILE A 529 0.85 6.08 7.67
N GLU A 530 0.38 5.12 8.47
CA GLU A 530 -0.09 5.40 9.84
C GLU A 530 1.04 5.97 10.73
N THR A 531 2.27 5.51 10.56
CA THR A 531 3.42 6.06 11.28
C THR A 531 3.68 7.52 10.89
N LEU A 532 3.64 7.87 9.62
CA LEU A 532 3.80 9.25 9.14
C LEU A 532 2.70 10.17 9.68
N LEU A 533 1.45 9.69 9.71
CA LEU A 533 0.30 10.39 10.29
C LEU A 533 0.49 10.59 11.80
N LYS A 534 0.82 9.54 12.54
CA LYS A 534 1.03 9.57 14.00
C LYS A 534 2.19 10.48 14.40
N ARG A 535 3.24 10.56 13.59
CA ARG A 535 4.39 11.44 13.80
C ARG A 535 4.11 12.89 13.40
N GLY A 536 2.98 13.15 12.74
CA GLY A 536 2.60 14.48 12.29
C GLY A 536 3.44 15.00 11.11
N PHE A 537 4.04 14.10 10.32
CA PHE A 537 4.76 14.49 9.10
C PHE A 537 3.82 14.70 7.92
N ILE A 538 2.69 13.96 7.91
CA ILE A 538 1.57 14.13 7.01
C ILE A 538 0.27 14.23 7.81
N LYS A 539 -0.77 14.74 7.20
CA LYS A 539 -2.13 14.82 7.78
C LYS A 539 -3.18 14.45 6.74
N ARG A 540 -4.33 13.97 7.20
CA ARG A 540 -5.51 13.76 6.36
C ARG A 540 -6.26 15.08 6.19
N GLN A 541 -6.58 15.44 4.96
CA GLN A 541 -7.53 16.51 4.60
C GLN A 541 -8.65 15.90 3.76
N LYS A 542 -9.79 15.58 4.36
CA LYS A 542 -10.81 14.72 3.77
C LYS A 542 -10.19 13.36 3.37
N ARG A 543 -10.16 13.05 2.07
CA ARG A 543 -9.51 11.83 1.52
C ARG A 543 -8.05 12.04 1.15
N ALA A 544 -7.58 13.28 1.08
CA ALA A 544 -6.22 13.60 0.68
C ALA A 544 -5.23 13.46 1.84
N LEU A 545 -4.01 13.04 1.51
CA LEU A 545 -2.83 13.10 2.36
C LEU A 545 -2.00 14.30 1.94
N VAL A 546 -1.69 15.18 2.89
CA VAL A 546 -0.84 16.35 2.67
C VAL A 546 0.29 16.41 3.68
N SER A 547 1.46 16.87 3.23
CA SER A 547 2.62 17.04 4.11
C SER A 547 2.41 18.21 5.07
N THR A 548 3.03 18.10 6.24
CA THR A 548 3.08 19.20 7.21
C THR A 548 4.40 19.98 7.04
N PRO A 549 4.48 21.20 7.55
CA PRO A 549 5.76 21.94 7.56
C PRO A 549 6.90 21.16 8.20
N THR A 550 6.62 20.41 9.28
CA THR A 550 7.63 19.51 9.91
C THR A 550 8.08 18.40 8.96
N GLY A 551 7.15 17.78 8.22
CA GLY A 551 7.47 16.74 7.24
C GLY A 551 8.30 17.28 6.09
N GLN A 552 7.95 18.46 5.57
CA GLN A 552 8.70 19.12 4.48
C GLN A 552 10.13 19.46 4.90
N GLN A 553 10.29 20.07 6.07
CA GLN A 553 11.61 20.47 6.58
C GLN A 553 12.48 19.25 6.95
N LEU A 554 11.87 18.15 7.42
CA LEU A 554 12.60 16.90 7.61
C LEU A 554 13.18 16.40 6.27
N ILE A 555 12.40 16.42 5.20
CA ILE A 555 12.87 16.00 3.87
C ILE A 555 13.99 16.91 3.36
N ASP A 556 13.90 18.22 3.61
CA ASP A 556 14.93 19.19 3.19
C ASP A 556 16.25 19.02 3.95
N ALA A 557 16.17 18.60 5.22
CA ALA A 557 17.34 18.37 6.06
C ALA A 557 18.07 17.04 5.77
N LEU A 558 17.38 16.08 5.15
CA LEU A 558 17.92 14.72 4.94
C LEU A 558 18.62 14.60 3.57
N PRO A 559 19.76 13.89 3.50
CA PRO A 559 20.44 13.63 2.23
C PRO A 559 19.61 12.74 1.29
N SER A 560 19.84 12.89 -0.01
CA SER A 560 19.14 12.11 -1.07
C SER A 560 19.31 10.58 -0.88
N ALA A 561 20.43 10.14 -0.32
CA ALA A 561 20.71 8.73 -0.04
C ALA A 561 19.66 8.06 0.87
N ILE A 562 18.93 8.82 1.71
CA ILE A 562 17.88 8.28 2.56
C ILE A 562 16.47 8.72 2.15
N THR A 563 16.35 9.78 1.34
CA THR A 563 15.06 10.28 0.86
C THR A 563 14.66 9.72 -0.50
N ASN A 564 15.63 9.28 -1.32
CA ASN A 564 15.37 8.78 -2.67
C ASN A 564 14.76 7.36 -2.63
N PRO A 565 13.57 7.14 -3.23
CA PRO A 565 12.96 5.81 -3.34
C PRO A 565 13.86 4.77 -4.00
N GLY A 566 14.71 5.17 -4.95
CA GLY A 566 15.63 4.28 -5.66
C GLY A 566 16.65 3.61 -4.76
N MET A 567 17.11 4.30 -3.71
CA MET A 567 18.04 3.70 -2.74
C MET A 567 17.39 2.58 -1.93
N THR A 568 16.12 2.74 -1.55
CA THR A 568 15.38 1.69 -0.86
C THR A 568 15.25 0.43 -1.72
N ALA A 569 15.05 0.60 -3.03
CA ALA A 569 14.99 -0.53 -3.95
C ALA A 569 16.31 -1.29 -4.07
N LEU A 570 17.44 -0.58 -4.07
CA LEU A 570 18.75 -1.25 -4.05
C LEU A 570 18.94 -2.10 -2.79
N TRP A 571 18.41 -1.65 -1.66
CA TRP A 571 18.44 -2.45 -0.43
C TRP A 571 17.53 -3.66 -0.49
N GLU A 572 16.31 -3.52 -0.97
CA GLU A 572 15.41 -4.68 -1.13
C GLU A 572 15.99 -5.69 -2.10
N GLN A 573 16.57 -5.24 -3.22
CA GLN A 573 17.27 -6.14 -4.14
C GLN A 573 18.43 -6.89 -3.46
N ALA A 574 19.24 -6.19 -2.65
CA ALA A 574 20.32 -6.85 -1.91
C ALA A 574 19.79 -7.88 -0.90
N LEU A 575 18.64 -7.61 -0.27
CA LEU A 575 17.95 -8.57 0.61
C LEU A 575 17.37 -9.76 -0.18
N ASP A 576 16.90 -9.56 -1.40
CA ASP A 576 16.44 -10.64 -2.28
C ASP A 576 17.63 -11.51 -2.72
N GLU A 577 18.82 -10.93 -2.96
CA GLU A 577 20.05 -11.69 -3.20
C GLU A 577 20.46 -12.53 -1.97
N VAL A 578 20.26 -12.01 -0.75
CA VAL A 578 20.46 -12.78 0.49
C VAL A 578 19.44 -13.92 0.58
N ALA A 579 18.16 -13.66 0.29
CA ALA A 579 17.11 -14.66 0.29
C ALA A 579 17.32 -15.76 -0.76
N ALA A 580 17.98 -15.42 -1.87
CA ALA A 580 18.37 -16.36 -2.91
C ALA A 580 19.71 -17.08 -2.64
N GLY A 581 20.39 -16.76 -1.53
CA GLY A 581 21.70 -17.33 -1.18
C GLY A 581 22.89 -16.83 -2.01
N ARG A 582 22.70 -15.78 -2.83
CA ARG A 582 23.75 -15.20 -3.69
C ARG A 582 24.58 -14.11 -3.01
N LEU A 583 24.06 -13.51 -1.95
CA LEU A 583 24.77 -12.53 -1.13
C LEU A 583 24.82 -13.00 0.33
N VAL A 584 26.00 -12.97 0.93
CA VAL A 584 26.21 -13.32 2.33
C VAL A 584 25.68 -12.19 3.24
N LEU A 585 24.97 -12.55 4.32
CA LEU A 585 24.40 -11.57 5.25
C LEU A 585 25.45 -10.61 5.83
N GLN A 586 26.64 -11.10 6.14
CA GLN A 586 27.74 -10.29 6.69
C GLN A 586 28.16 -9.18 5.71
N ASP A 587 28.29 -9.49 4.42
CA ASP A 587 28.66 -8.50 3.40
C ASP A 587 27.57 -7.45 3.21
N PHE A 588 26.30 -7.88 3.25
CA PHE A 588 25.17 -6.95 3.26
C PHE A 588 25.26 -6.01 4.46
N MET A 589 25.48 -6.53 5.67
CA MET A 589 25.54 -5.73 6.90
C MET A 589 26.75 -4.77 6.91
N ALA A 590 27.91 -5.19 6.42
CA ALA A 590 29.10 -4.32 6.31
C ALA A 590 28.81 -3.09 5.43
N ARG A 591 28.11 -3.27 4.30
CA ARG A 591 27.66 -2.15 3.45
C ARG A 591 26.71 -1.21 4.17
N GLN A 592 25.77 -1.76 4.99
CA GLN A 592 24.84 -0.95 5.76
C GLN A 592 25.55 -0.12 6.84
N VAL A 593 26.52 -0.71 7.53
CA VAL A 593 27.34 0.00 8.53
C VAL A 593 28.08 1.17 7.89
N GLY A 594 28.83 0.93 6.82
CA GLY A 594 29.58 2.00 6.13
C GLY A 594 28.70 3.13 5.58
N MET A 595 27.44 2.80 5.19
CA MET A 595 26.49 3.81 4.79
C MET A 595 26.00 4.63 5.99
N VAL A 596 25.64 3.99 7.10
CA VAL A 596 25.19 4.70 8.32
C VAL A 596 26.28 5.61 8.88
N GLU A 597 27.55 5.20 8.84
CA GLU A 597 28.69 6.06 9.21
C GLU A 597 28.74 7.34 8.37
N LYS A 598 28.60 7.23 7.05
CA LYS A 598 28.57 8.40 6.14
C LYS A 598 27.37 9.29 6.40
N LEU A 599 26.19 8.72 6.64
CA LEU A 599 24.97 9.46 6.93
C LEU A 599 25.03 10.20 8.27
N VAL A 600 25.66 9.61 9.29
CA VAL A 600 25.88 10.26 10.58
C VAL A 600 26.92 11.38 10.45
N GLN A 601 27.98 11.19 9.67
CA GLN A 601 28.94 12.24 9.39
C GLN A 601 28.27 13.42 8.68
N HIS A 602 27.44 13.15 7.66
CA HIS A 602 26.67 14.19 6.99
C HIS A 602 25.74 14.93 7.98
N ALA A 603 25.07 14.21 8.89
CA ALA A 603 24.21 14.82 9.89
C ALA A 603 24.98 15.76 10.84
N ARG A 604 26.24 15.48 11.18
CA ARG A 604 27.08 16.38 12.01
C ARG A 604 27.33 17.73 11.35
N GLU A 605 27.37 17.76 10.03
CA GLU A 605 27.64 18.94 9.19
C GLU A 605 26.33 19.65 8.77
N ALA A 606 25.18 18.98 8.92
CA ALA A 606 23.90 19.48 8.47
C ALA A 606 23.34 20.59 9.36
N THR A 607 22.77 21.61 8.73
CA THR A 607 21.95 22.62 9.40
C THR A 607 20.48 22.22 9.25
N VAL A 608 19.80 21.95 10.36
CA VAL A 608 18.40 21.54 10.37
C VAL A 608 17.54 22.74 10.79
N THR A 609 16.77 23.30 9.86
CA THR A 609 15.81 24.37 10.18
C THR A 609 14.44 23.72 10.40
N MET A 610 13.79 23.99 11.54
CA MET A 610 12.46 23.44 11.85
C MET A 610 11.44 24.57 12.09
N PRO A 611 10.14 24.33 11.84
CA PRO A 611 9.11 25.30 12.11
C PRO A 611 9.19 25.70 13.60
N GLN A 612 9.16 26.99 13.87
CA GLN A 612 9.02 27.44 15.23
C GLN A 612 7.70 26.91 15.78
N GLN A 613 7.78 26.04 16.78
CA GLN A 613 6.60 25.66 17.57
C GLN A 613 6.39 26.75 18.61
N ASP A 614 5.13 27.04 18.96
CA ASP A 614 4.81 27.86 20.14
C ASP A 614 5.33 27.14 21.40
N ILE A 615 6.58 27.40 21.71
CA ILE A 615 7.29 26.73 22.79
C ILE A 615 7.04 27.53 24.07
N LYS A 616 6.39 26.90 25.04
CA LYS A 616 6.34 27.47 26.40
C LYS A 616 7.77 27.60 26.91
N ARG A 617 8.12 28.81 27.30
CA ARG A 617 9.43 29.10 27.87
C ARG A 617 9.38 29.02 29.39
N CYS A 618 10.45 28.54 29.98
CA CYS A 618 10.60 28.43 31.41
C CYS A 618 10.53 29.84 32.05
N PRO A 619 9.70 30.08 33.06
CA PRO A 619 9.61 31.38 33.69
C PRO A 619 10.90 31.76 34.45
N GLU A 620 11.72 30.75 34.83
CA GLU A 620 12.94 31.01 35.61
C GLU A 620 14.18 31.22 34.71
N CYS A 621 14.35 30.46 33.61
CA CYS A 621 15.57 30.53 32.83
C CYS A 621 15.34 30.70 31.31
N GLN A 622 14.11 30.95 30.88
CA GLN A 622 13.70 31.14 29.48
C GLN A 622 14.02 29.97 28.55
N ALA A 623 14.55 28.84 29.05
CA ALA A 623 14.77 27.64 28.27
C ALA A 623 13.42 27.02 27.81
N PRO A 624 13.41 26.26 26.74
CA PRO A 624 12.23 25.50 26.29
C PRO A 624 11.67 24.60 27.41
N MET A 625 10.36 24.43 27.46
CA MET A 625 9.71 23.52 28.40
C MET A 625 9.12 22.32 27.68
N ARG A 626 9.15 21.15 28.35
CA ARG A 626 8.54 19.90 27.85
C ARG A 626 7.33 19.52 28.69
N LYS A 627 6.26 19.07 28.03
CA LYS A 627 5.11 18.48 28.70
C LYS A 627 5.51 17.11 29.27
N ARG A 628 5.30 16.93 30.58
CA ARG A 628 5.60 15.71 31.32
C ARG A 628 4.35 15.25 32.07
N GLN A 629 4.23 13.95 32.29
CA GLN A 629 3.19 13.38 33.14
C GLN A 629 3.76 13.16 34.54
N GLY A 630 3.18 13.82 35.51
CA GLY A 630 3.53 13.65 36.92
C GLY A 630 2.42 12.96 37.71
N LYS A 631 2.66 12.70 38.99
CA LYS A 631 1.69 12.07 39.92
C LYS A 631 0.35 12.80 40.00
N TYR A 632 0.36 14.12 39.77
CA TYR A 632 -0.83 15.03 39.90
C TYR A 632 -1.32 15.53 38.53
N GLY A 633 -0.99 14.89 37.43
CA GLY A 633 -1.40 15.24 36.08
C GLY A 633 -0.27 15.77 35.18
N ALA A 634 -0.64 16.24 34.00
CA ALA A 634 0.32 16.78 33.05
C ALA A 634 0.82 18.17 33.47
N PHE A 635 2.12 18.41 33.30
CA PHE A 635 2.77 19.68 33.56
C PHE A 635 3.88 19.95 32.52
N TRP A 636 4.29 21.20 32.42
CA TRP A 636 5.42 21.61 31.61
C TRP A 636 6.64 21.78 32.53
N GLY A 637 7.69 21.00 32.30
CA GLY A 637 8.95 21.06 33.03
C GLY A 637 10.07 21.63 32.17
N CYS A 638 10.97 22.38 32.77
CA CYS A 638 12.13 22.96 32.12
C CYS A 638 13.01 21.87 31.53
N THR A 639 13.56 22.08 30.31
CA THR A 639 14.49 21.13 29.66
C THR A 639 15.87 21.10 30.33
N ARG A 640 16.21 22.14 31.11
CA ARG A 640 17.46 22.19 31.88
C ARG A 640 17.36 21.53 33.27
N TYR A 641 16.27 20.83 33.58
CA TYR A 641 16.22 20.06 34.82
C TYR A 641 17.34 19.01 34.87
N PRO A 642 18.09 18.87 35.99
CA PRO A 642 17.89 19.41 37.35
C PRO A 642 18.49 20.79 37.62
N GLU A 643 19.23 21.40 36.71
CA GLU A 643 19.89 22.71 36.87
C GLU A 643 18.86 23.83 37.03
N CYS A 644 17.72 23.75 36.37
CA CYS A 644 16.59 24.64 36.53
C CYS A 644 15.32 23.82 36.84
N LYS A 645 14.62 24.17 37.91
CA LYS A 645 13.42 23.50 38.41
C LYS A 645 12.11 24.15 37.94
N GLY A 646 12.17 25.09 37.00
CA GLY A 646 11.02 25.83 36.47
C GLY A 646 9.92 24.91 35.94
N MET A 647 8.67 25.18 36.34
CA MET A 647 7.50 24.35 36.08
C MET A 647 6.27 25.20 35.77
N LEU A 648 5.46 24.79 34.77
CA LEU A 648 4.14 25.37 34.51
C LEU A 648 3.07 24.30 34.54
N ARG A 649 1.95 24.55 35.19
CA ARG A 649 0.80 23.63 35.19
C ARG A 649 0.12 23.65 33.84
N ASP A 650 -0.27 22.48 33.35
CA ASP A 650 -1.10 22.36 32.15
C ASP A 650 -2.56 22.70 32.54
N LYS A 651 -3.01 23.93 32.22
CA LYS A 651 -4.42 24.31 32.44
C LYS A 651 -5.27 23.51 31.44
N ALA A 652 -5.94 22.45 31.91
CA ALA A 652 -7.04 21.87 31.16
C ALA A 652 -8.10 22.92 30.84
N PRO A 653 -8.70 22.95 29.64
CA PRO A 653 -9.83 23.81 29.38
C PRO A 653 -10.95 23.45 30.38
N ARG A 654 -11.39 24.41 31.18
CA ARG A 654 -12.56 24.25 32.04
C ARG A 654 -13.74 23.93 31.13
N LYS A 655 -14.32 22.73 31.25
CA LYS A 655 -15.67 22.47 30.77
C LYS A 655 -16.58 23.46 31.46
N GLY A 656 -17.22 24.34 30.70
CA GLY A 656 -18.17 25.32 31.22
C GLY A 656 -19.28 24.58 31.97
N SER A 657 -19.38 24.86 33.25
CA SER A 657 -20.55 24.50 34.05
C SER A 657 -21.69 25.41 33.62
N ASP A 658 -22.62 24.87 32.87
CA ASP A 658 -23.90 25.50 32.52
C ASP A 658 -24.75 25.56 33.80
N SER A 659 -24.67 26.66 34.51
CA SER A 659 -25.54 26.95 35.65
C SER A 659 -26.89 27.43 35.10
N ARG A 660 -27.86 26.53 34.97
CA ARG A 660 -29.29 26.89 34.83
C ARG A 660 -29.75 27.68 36.06
N ARG A 661 -29.80 28.99 35.92
CA ARG A 661 -30.60 29.84 36.82
C ARG A 661 -32.08 29.54 36.52
N LYS A 662 -32.76 28.91 37.48
CA LYS A 662 -34.23 28.93 37.57
C LYS A 662 -34.67 30.35 37.80
N ALA A 663 -35.37 30.94 36.87
CA ALA A 663 -36.17 32.15 37.08
C ALA A 663 -37.43 31.74 37.86
N VAL A 664 -37.60 32.30 39.03
CA VAL A 664 -38.87 32.37 39.75
C VAL A 664 -39.48 33.70 39.35
N SER A 665 -40.65 33.68 38.75
CA SER A 665 -41.49 34.86 38.55
C SER A 665 -42.59 34.90 39.60
N PRO A 666 -43.06 36.12 40.00
CA PRO A 666 -44.12 36.29 41.00
C PRO A 666 -45.52 35.95 40.46
#